data_d6464112f8efc97a25336666f19e7ab5
#
_entry.id   d6464112f8efc97a25336666f19e7ab5
#
_cell.length_a   1.000
_cell.length_b   1.000
_cell.length_c   1.000
_cell.angle_alpha   90.00
_cell.angle_beta   90.00
_cell.angle_gamma   90.00
#
_symmetry.space_group_name_H-M   'P 1'
#
loop_
_entity.id
_entity.type
_entity.pdbx_description
1 polymer ?
#
loop_
_entity_poly.entity_id
_entity_poly.type
_entity_poly.pdbx_seq_one_letter_code
_entity_poly.pdbx_strand_id
1 'polypeptide(L)'
;MSQTTRKRFRKNVLAGCISAAAIQGAVSSAAFAQESQERVVEEVVVISAQRKDADIMDVPISVTNYTSEQMDIQGIRQIEDISRLTPSLVFTRQAGSSGSNSTDINIRGISSNVGSATTAIYIDDTPIQIRNIGYWGGNPYPRIFDLERVEVLRGPQGTQFGASAMGGAVRFITPQPEFGDPSLYARAQVSFTDHGDESYEAGIAGGMQLSDTVAVRGSIYHNQIGGYIDQVEAVNENRGGRVLKKDINSEEVTAIKLAATWRASDALTITPSLYYQKVEGDSRDEYWENYTDSTDNDYRTGVQSLEPMADKFLLPSLMVQYDFETFELISNTSYFDREQDDTINYLRYQSFLRSGDTFGDYSNKVENNSDTVMNNSQKNFVQEIRLQSYNDDSMFDWAAGFYYSKTEQTQEQAFGSGRTPGSDFPSWNGSGFDYYPQVDGKYSLYQELEVEDEQTAVFASVDWKASAALVFTAAARLSQNKFDYWDMKDGPLNSGTRSVVTADQKETAFTPKVGVTWTPDDENMFYSTLSKGYRPGGAQPNVNTEFCGADLAALGLSGAPSAYDEDSLWAYEVGSKNDLFNGALKMDLNLYYIEWSDIQQEVNLPTCSLSFIGNLSDVTGKGVDASFSFSPLASLEMGFAVGYNDTTYDDDVYAGNGVLLKSAGQRLSGPRWSGNAFLQYEMMVMEYEGYFRMDYDFTRDNLAAGGRSGTFGYDPDLDALPGTNFLSMRVGARLNGADVSLFVDNVTNSDDKLARGHDGSGAGLYYVESYRPMTLGITATYRY
;
A
#
# COMPACT_ATOMS: atom_id res chain seq x y z
N MET A 1 5.13 31.27 -20.55
CA MET A 1 5.07 32.53 -19.76
C MET A 1 6.45 32.83 -19.23
N SER A 2 6.93 34.08 -19.20
CA SER A 2 8.30 34.38 -18.79
C SER A 2 8.48 34.15 -17.27
N GLN A 3 9.69 33.77 -16.84
CA GLN A 3 10.03 33.57 -15.42
C GLN A 3 9.65 34.73 -14.50
N THR A 4 9.62 35.94 -15.04
CA THR A 4 9.24 37.16 -14.32
C THR A 4 7.74 37.22 -14.00
N THR A 5 6.90 36.65 -14.84
CA THR A 5 5.45 36.56 -14.64
C THR A 5 5.09 35.50 -13.60
N ARG A 6 5.82 34.37 -13.60
CA ARG A 6 5.66 33.31 -12.61
C ARG A 6 6.05 33.76 -11.18
N LYS A 7 7.18 34.47 -11.03
CA LYS A 7 7.60 35.03 -9.70
C LYS A 7 6.62 36.08 -9.14
N ARG A 8 5.94 36.84 -10.00
CA ARG A 8 4.89 37.80 -9.57
C ARG A 8 3.60 37.10 -9.14
N PHE A 9 3.24 36.01 -9.82
CA PHE A 9 2.05 35.22 -9.45
C PHE A 9 2.24 34.55 -8.07
N ARG A 10 3.44 33.95 -7.80
CA ARG A 10 3.80 33.38 -6.50
C ARG A 10 3.65 34.34 -5.31
N LYS A 11 4.18 35.55 -5.44
CA LYS A 11 4.09 36.55 -4.35
C LYS A 11 2.66 37.03 -4.10
N ASN A 12 1.85 37.09 -5.13
CA ASN A 12 0.49 37.59 -5.01
C ASN A 12 -0.50 36.52 -4.50
N VAL A 13 -0.29 35.24 -4.81
CA VAL A 13 -1.13 34.14 -4.29
C VAL A 13 -0.80 33.88 -2.81
N LEU A 14 0.49 33.81 -2.45
CA LEU A 14 0.89 33.63 -1.05
C LEU A 14 0.45 34.83 -0.18
N ALA A 15 0.58 36.06 -0.69
CA ALA A 15 0.11 37.28 0.01
C ALA A 15 -1.43 37.30 0.12
N GLY A 16 -2.15 36.76 -0.85
CA GLY A 16 -3.60 36.62 -0.80
C GLY A 16 -4.09 35.64 0.26
N CYS A 17 -3.45 34.48 0.37
CA CYS A 17 -3.79 33.46 1.38
C CYS A 17 -3.41 33.91 2.81
N ILE A 18 -2.25 34.54 2.98
CA ILE A 18 -1.82 35.10 4.29
C ILE A 18 -2.68 36.30 4.69
N SER A 19 -3.14 37.11 3.74
CA SER A 19 -4.03 38.23 4.02
C SER A 19 -5.45 37.81 4.41
N ALA A 20 -5.94 36.69 3.91
CA ALA A 20 -7.23 36.11 4.30
C ALA A 20 -7.20 35.55 5.74
N ALA A 21 -6.07 35.00 6.18
CA ALA A 21 -5.88 34.48 7.54
C ALA A 21 -5.61 35.59 8.59
N ALA A 22 -5.15 36.79 8.16
CA ALA A 22 -4.78 37.88 9.06
C ALA A 22 -5.92 38.90 9.35
N ILE A 23 -7.11 38.77 8.75
CA ILE A 23 -8.16 39.78 8.81
C ILE A 23 -9.18 39.57 9.96
N GLN A 24 -9.00 38.69 10.94
CA GLN A 24 -9.96 38.61 12.05
C GLN A 24 -9.38 38.33 13.44
N GLY A 25 -8.30 38.98 13.78
CA GLY A 25 -7.84 39.07 15.17
C GLY A 25 -8.57 40.13 16.02
N ALA A 26 -9.75 40.62 15.64
CA ALA A 26 -10.47 41.62 16.39
C ALA A 26 -11.99 41.46 16.25
N VAL A 27 -12.55 40.43 16.88
CA VAL A 27 -13.98 40.44 17.19
C VAL A 27 -14.18 40.09 18.67
N SER A 28 -14.74 41.05 19.31
CA SER A 28 -15.18 41.11 20.70
C SER A 28 -15.90 39.86 21.19
N SER A 29 -15.55 39.44 22.40
CA SER A 29 -16.28 38.52 23.25
C SER A 29 -17.77 38.93 23.39
N ALA A 30 -18.63 38.31 22.62
CA ALA A 30 -20.06 38.20 22.88
C ALA A 30 -20.32 36.77 23.36
N ALA A 31 -20.73 36.65 24.62
CA ALA A 31 -21.17 35.40 25.21
C ALA A 31 -22.43 34.94 24.47
N PHE A 32 -22.31 33.92 23.67
CA PHE A 32 -23.44 33.14 23.16
C PHE A 32 -23.70 32.02 24.14
N ALA A 33 -24.81 32.12 24.87
CA ALA A 33 -25.46 30.97 25.44
C ALA A 33 -26.09 30.22 24.25
N GLN A 34 -25.40 29.19 23.75
CA GLN A 34 -25.90 28.31 22.74
C GLN A 34 -26.47 27.08 23.47
N GLU A 35 -27.75 26.78 23.23
CA GLU A 35 -28.30 25.49 23.54
C GLU A 35 -27.37 24.43 23.00
N SER A 36 -26.97 23.50 23.84
CA SER A 36 -26.25 22.32 23.45
C SER A 36 -27.11 21.51 22.47
N GLN A 37 -26.95 21.72 21.17
CA GLN A 37 -27.27 20.64 20.23
C GLN A 37 -26.33 19.49 20.60
N GLU A 38 -26.89 18.41 21.10
CA GLU A 38 -26.19 17.13 21.19
C GLU A 38 -25.61 16.87 19.82
N ARG A 39 -24.29 16.91 19.73
CA ARG A 39 -23.58 16.41 18.56
C ARG A 39 -23.85 14.91 18.55
N VAL A 40 -24.70 14.46 17.65
CA VAL A 40 -24.76 13.04 17.31
C VAL A 40 -23.40 12.74 16.70
N VAL A 41 -22.49 12.20 17.49
CA VAL A 41 -21.27 11.58 16.96
C VAL A 41 -21.80 10.44 16.08
N GLU A 42 -21.63 10.56 14.78
CA GLU A 42 -22.05 9.53 13.84
C GLU A 42 -21.36 8.23 14.28
N GLU A 43 -22.16 7.24 14.63
CA GLU A 43 -21.68 5.94 15.09
C GLU A 43 -20.89 5.32 13.94
N VAL A 44 -19.60 5.13 14.13
CA VAL A 44 -18.74 4.56 13.10
C VAL A 44 -18.86 3.05 13.15
N VAL A 45 -19.67 2.51 12.26
CA VAL A 45 -19.86 1.07 12.13
C VAL A 45 -18.68 0.44 11.38
N VAL A 46 -18.09 -0.61 11.94
CA VAL A 46 -16.95 -1.33 11.38
C VAL A 46 -17.33 -2.79 11.15
N ILE A 47 -17.07 -3.31 9.94
CA ILE A 47 -17.09 -4.76 9.73
C ILE A 47 -15.76 -5.30 10.25
N SER A 48 -15.78 -5.83 11.45
CA SER A 48 -14.57 -6.20 12.20
C SER A 48 -13.96 -7.53 11.75
N ALA A 49 -12.88 -7.92 12.42
CA ALA A 49 -12.28 -9.26 12.32
C ALA A 49 -13.28 -10.41 12.62
N GLN A 50 -14.42 -10.11 13.17
CA GLN A 50 -15.53 -11.08 13.39
C GLN A 50 -16.49 -11.13 12.19
N ARG A 51 -16.27 -10.32 11.16
CA ARG A 51 -17.12 -10.22 9.97
C ARG A 51 -18.58 -9.87 10.29
N LYS A 52 -18.78 -9.05 11.33
CA LYS A 52 -20.04 -8.47 11.75
C LYS A 52 -19.91 -6.98 11.84
N ASP A 53 -20.98 -6.26 11.52
CA ASP A 53 -21.04 -4.83 11.75
C ASP A 53 -21.09 -4.56 13.26
N ALA A 54 -20.15 -3.75 13.73
CA ALA A 54 -20.01 -3.38 15.13
C ALA A 54 -19.47 -1.97 15.25
N ASP A 55 -19.76 -1.29 16.35
CA ASP A 55 -19.11 -0.04 16.69
C ASP A 55 -17.59 -0.29 16.90
N ILE A 56 -16.76 0.63 16.44
CA ILE A 56 -15.31 0.54 16.60
C ILE A 56 -14.89 0.42 18.06
N MET A 57 -15.68 0.97 18.99
CA MET A 57 -15.45 0.88 20.43
C MET A 57 -15.72 -0.53 20.98
N ASP A 58 -16.59 -1.32 20.32
CA ASP A 58 -16.97 -2.68 20.75
C ASP A 58 -16.08 -3.77 20.15
N VAL A 59 -15.17 -3.41 19.22
CA VAL A 59 -14.32 -4.37 18.52
C VAL A 59 -12.99 -4.56 19.25
N PRO A 60 -12.68 -5.76 19.83
CA PRO A 60 -11.48 -6.00 20.63
C PRO A 60 -10.25 -6.30 19.78
N ILE A 61 -9.91 -5.39 18.86
CA ILE A 61 -8.69 -5.37 18.07
C ILE A 61 -8.26 -3.93 17.81
N SER A 62 -7.00 -3.76 17.47
CA SER A 62 -6.47 -2.48 16.98
C SER A 62 -6.98 -2.25 15.55
N VAL A 63 -7.84 -1.26 15.35
CA VAL A 63 -8.42 -0.91 14.06
C VAL A 63 -8.49 0.60 13.87
N THR A 64 -8.20 1.06 12.66
CA THR A 64 -8.45 2.44 12.22
C THR A 64 -9.46 2.41 11.09
N ASN A 65 -10.44 3.29 11.14
CA ASN A 65 -11.47 3.41 10.13
C ASN A 65 -11.53 4.85 9.60
N TYR A 66 -11.68 4.98 8.29
CA TYR A 66 -11.85 6.26 7.60
C TYR A 66 -13.18 6.24 6.85
N THR A 67 -14.16 6.99 7.33
CA THR A 67 -15.45 7.14 6.66
C THR A 67 -15.34 7.98 5.40
N SER A 68 -16.34 7.90 4.52
CA SER A 68 -16.40 8.71 3.29
C SER A 68 -16.26 10.22 3.56
N GLU A 69 -16.91 10.71 4.62
CA GLU A 69 -16.84 12.13 4.99
C GLU A 69 -15.45 12.51 5.51
N GLN A 70 -14.87 11.69 6.40
CA GLN A 70 -13.51 11.90 6.90
C GLN A 70 -12.49 11.90 5.75
N MET A 71 -12.61 10.98 4.78
CA MET A 71 -11.72 10.94 3.62
C MET A 71 -11.80 12.22 2.78
N ASP A 72 -12.98 12.83 2.65
CA ASP A 72 -13.11 14.09 1.91
C ASP A 72 -12.52 15.28 2.68
N ILE A 73 -12.82 15.41 3.98
CA ILE A 73 -12.32 16.49 4.83
C ILE A 73 -10.80 16.42 5.00
N GLN A 74 -10.24 15.20 5.13
CA GLN A 74 -8.80 14.99 5.28
C GLN A 74 -8.04 15.01 3.95
N GLY A 75 -8.75 14.98 2.82
CA GLY A 75 -8.12 14.95 1.50
C GLY A 75 -7.49 13.60 1.15
N ILE A 76 -7.99 12.51 1.74
CA ILE A 76 -7.53 11.15 1.44
C ILE A 76 -8.00 10.76 0.04
N ARG A 77 -7.07 10.45 -0.86
CA ARG A 77 -7.33 10.13 -2.27
C ARG A 77 -6.74 8.79 -2.70
N GLN A 78 -5.74 8.32 -1.98
CA GLN A 78 -4.98 7.10 -2.29
C GLN A 78 -4.46 6.44 -1.01
N ILE A 79 -3.91 5.24 -1.13
CA ILE A 79 -3.45 4.44 0.02
C ILE A 79 -2.30 5.10 0.78
N GLU A 80 -1.46 5.87 0.12
CA GLU A 80 -0.36 6.63 0.73
C GLU A 80 -0.87 7.63 1.77
N ASP A 81 -2.02 8.27 1.50
CA ASP A 81 -2.64 9.19 2.43
C ASP A 81 -3.10 8.47 3.71
N ILE A 82 -3.71 7.28 3.53
CA ILE A 82 -4.10 6.41 4.66
C ILE A 82 -2.88 5.99 5.47
N SER A 83 -1.78 5.63 4.80
CA SER A 83 -0.55 5.21 5.45
C SER A 83 0.04 6.32 6.33
N ARG A 84 0.03 7.58 5.87
CA ARG A 84 0.50 8.72 6.66
C ARG A 84 -0.34 8.95 7.93
N LEU A 85 -1.64 8.74 7.83
CA LEU A 85 -2.60 9.00 8.91
C LEU A 85 -2.78 7.83 9.88
N THR A 86 -2.29 6.64 9.55
CA THR A 86 -2.45 5.42 10.36
C THR A 86 -1.14 5.07 11.07
N PRO A 87 -1.05 5.11 12.41
CA PRO A 87 0.16 4.71 13.13
C PRO A 87 0.53 3.25 12.86
N SER A 88 1.84 2.98 12.76
CA SER A 88 2.43 1.66 12.48
C SER A 88 2.04 1.04 11.14
N LEU A 89 1.37 1.78 10.24
CA LEU A 89 1.20 1.41 8.84
C LEU A 89 2.22 2.20 8.01
N VAL A 90 2.98 1.52 7.19
CA VAL A 90 3.97 2.12 6.30
C VAL A 90 3.71 1.62 4.88
N PHE A 91 3.57 2.55 3.96
CA PHE A 91 3.55 2.27 2.54
C PHE A 91 4.97 2.43 2.02
N THR A 92 5.56 1.36 1.52
CA THR A 92 6.92 1.37 0.99
C THR A 92 6.89 1.30 -0.52
N ARG A 93 7.78 2.06 -1.14
CA ARG A 93 8.11 1.97 -2.57
C ARG A 93 9.56 1.53 -2.70
N GLN A 94 9.87 0.77 -3.71
CA GLN A 94 11.25 0.39 -4.02
C GLN A 94 11.77 1.31 -5.11
N ALA A 95 12.80 2.11 -4.79
CA ALA A 95 13.52 2.89 -5.78
C ALA A 95 14.59 2.03 -6.43
N GLY A 96 14.72 2.13 -7.76
CA GLY A 96 15.87 1.54 -8.44
C GLY A 96 15.58 0.68 -9.65
N SER A 97 16.68 0.20 -10.28
CA SER A 97 16.64 -0.61 -11.49
C SER A 97 15.95 -1.97 -11.29
N SER A 98 16.03 -2.51 -10.09
CA SER A 98 15.28 -3.70 -9.70
C SER A 98 13.86 -3.36 -9.28
N GLY A 99 13.60 -2.08 -9.05
CA GLY A 99 12.34 -1.59 -8.56
C GLY A 99 11.46 -1.20 -9.72
N SER A 100 10.54 -1.83 -9.89
CA SER A 100 9.34 -1.46 -10.57
C SER A 100 8.49 -0.59 -9.65
N ASN A 101 7.27 -0.36 -10.04
CA ASN A 101 6.21 0.10 -9.17
C ASN A 101 5.89 -0.90 -8.03
N SER A 102 6.91 -1.61 -7.54
CA SER A 102 6.74 -2.55 -6.43
C SER A 102 6.44 -1.77 -5.16
N THR A 103 5.24 -1.96 -4.68
CA THR A 103 4.72 -1.30 -3.48
C THR A 103 4.29 -2.34 -2.48
N ASP A 104 4.57 -2.11 -1.21
CA ASP A 104 4.16 -3.00 -0.13
C ASP A 104 3.56 -2.21 1.04
N ILE A 105 2.60 -2.82 1.72
CA ILE A 105 2.04 -2.30 2.96
C ILE A 105 2.62 -3.10 4.11
N ASN A 106 3.29 -2.39 4.99
CA ASN A 106 3.89 -2.92 6.20
C ASN A 106 3.09 -2.46 7.42
N ILE A 107 2.64 -3.40 8.22
CA ILE A 107 1.94 -3.13 9.48
C ILE A 107 2.79 -3.67 10.63
N ARG A 108 3.09 -2.83 11.65
CA ARG A 108 3.87 -3.20 12.85
C ARG A 108 5.23 -3.82 12.53
N GLY A 109 5.88 -3.40 11.44
CA GLY A 109 7.17 -3.92 11.02
C GLY A 109 7.14 -5.32 10.40
N ILE A 110 5.97 -5.90 10.20
CA ILE A 110 5.81 -7.18 9.50
C ILE A 110 5.76 -6.90 8.01
N SER A 111 6.91 -6.96 7.37
CA SER A 111 7.10 -6.64 5.95
C SER A 111 7.91 -7.72 5.26
N SER A 112 7.57 -7.95 4.01
CA SER A 112 8.39 -8.72 3.09
C SER A 112 8.04 -8.33 1.66
N ASN A 113 9.06 -8.04 0.88
CA ASN A 113 8.97 -7.76 -0.55
C ASN A 113 9.07 -9.03 -1.42
N VAL A 114 9.01 -10.22 -0.81
CA VAL A 114 9.17 -11.52 -1.48
C VAL A 114 8.11 -12.51 -1.05
N GLY A 115 7.74 -13.39 -1.96
CA GLY A 115 6.73 -14.42 -1.70
C GLY A 115 5.30 -13.85 -1.57
N SER A 116 4.46 -14.50 -0.77
CA SER A 116 3.11 -14.01 -0.49
C SER A 116 3.16 -12.74 0.36
N ALA A 117 2.20 -11.81 0.17
CA ALA A 117 2.10 -10.59 0.94
C ALA A 117 1.99 -10.87 2.45
N THR A 118 2.46 -9.93 3.28
CA THR A 118 2.30 -9.97 4.74
C THR A 118 1.06 -9.21 5.21
N THR A 119 0.54 -8.32 4.39
CA THR A 119 -0.70 -7.56 4.63
C THR A 119 -1.72 -7.90 3.55
N ALA A 120 -2.91 -8.31 3.97
CA ALA A 120 -4.00 -8.61 3.05
C ALA A 120 -4.69 -7.32 2.58
N ILE A 121 -5.07 -7.28 1.30
CA ILE A 121 -5.76 -6.14 0.69
C ILE A 121 -7.08 -6.63 0.10
N TYR A 122 -8.18 -5.99 0.50
CA TYR A 122 -9.53 -6.40 0.11
C TYR A 122 -10.31 -5.26 -0.55
N ILE A 123 -11.07 -5.59 -1.58
CA ILE A 123 -12.23 -4.80 -2.00
C ILE A 123 -13.47 -5.59 -1.55
N ASP A 124 -14.24 -5.01 -0.65
CA ASP A 124 -15.33 -5.69 0.07
C ASP A 124 -14.82 -7.01 0.72
N ASP A 125 -15.27 -8.16 0.27
CA ASP A 125 -14.82 -9.48 0.74
C ASP A 125 -13.89 -10.20 -0.24
N THR A 126 -13.36 -9.53 -1.28
CA THR A 126 -12.47 -10.12 -2.27
C THR A 126 -11.02 -9.72 -2.04
N PRO A 127 -10.10 -10.68 -1.79
CA PRO A 127 -8.67 -10.39 -1.73
C PRO A 127 -8.11 -10.08 -3.11
N ILE A 128 -7.31 -9.03 -3.21
CA ILE A 128 -6.73 -8.53 -4.46
C ILE A 128 -5.21 -8.45 -4.45
N GLN A 129 -4.56 -8.68 -3.29
CA GLN A 129 -3.11 -8.67 -3.17
C GLN A 129 -2.47 -9.72 -4.07
N ILE A 130 -1.26 -9.43 -4.54
CA ILE A 130 -0.45 -10.35 -5.33
C ILE A 130 0.49 -11.19 -4.45
N ARG A 131 0.98 -12.32 -5.00
CA ARG A 131 2.23 -12.95 -4.59
C ARG A 131 3.36 -12.32 -5.40
N ASN A 132 4.43 -11.92 -4.77
CA ASN A 132 5.63 -11.50 -5.49
C ASN A 132 6.36 -12.75 -6.00
N ILE A 133 6.19 -13.06 -7.28
CA ILE A 133 6.73 -14.25 -7.96
C ILE A 133 8.01 -13.96 -8.75
N GLY A 134 8.35 -12.70 -8.91
CA GLY A 134 9.51 -12.23 -9.64
C GLY A 134 9.95 -10.88 -9.08
N TYR A 135 10.75 -10.15 -9.83
CA TYR A 135 11.28 -8.86 -9.39
C TYR A 135 10.31 -7.69 -9.58
N TRP A 136 9.09 -7.94 -10.09
CA TRP A 136 8.26 -6.89 -10.66
C TRP A 136 6.78 -7.15 -10.40
N GLY A 137 6.14 -6.25 -9.73
CA GLY A 137 4.71 -6.25 -9.55
C GLY A 137 4.31 -5.49 -8.28
N GLY A 138 3.56 -4.40 -8.42
CA GLY A 138 2.92 -3.71 -7.31
C GLY A 138 1.55 -4.31 -7.02
N ASN A 139 1.10 -4.18 -5.78
CA ASN A 139 -0.29 -4.47 -5.45
C ASN A 139 -1.24 -3.48 -6.15
N PRO A 140 -2.39 -3.93 -6.61
CA PRO A 140 -3.43 -3.03 -7.07
C PRO A 140 -4.08 -2.35 -5.87
N TYR A 141 -4.21 -1.02 -5.91
CA TYR A 141 -4.89 -0.26 -4.86
C TYR A 141 -6.10 0.46 -5.46
N PRO A 142 -7.30 0.30 -4.89
CA PRO A 142 -8.47 1.04 -5.29
C PRO A 142 -8.29 2.54 -5.07
N ARG A 143 -8.70 3.35 -6.02
CA ARG A 143 -8.76 4.81 -5.85
C ARG A 143 -9.90 5.18 -4.92
N ILE A 144 -9.66 6.18 -4.08
CA ILE A 144 -10.58 6.57 -3.03
C ILE A 144 -11.60 7.56 -3.58
N PHE A 145 -12.63 6.98 -4.20
CA PHE A 145 -13.83 7.67 -4.65
C PHE A 145 -15.03 6.74 -4.50
N ASP A 146 -16.13 7.25 -3.94
CA ASP A 146 -17.35 6.48 -3.66
C ASP A 146 -17.04 5.18 -2.91
N LEU A 147 -16.26 5.29 -1.83
CA LEU A 147 -16.11 4.27 -0.80
C LEU A 147 -16.96 4.65 0.39
N GLU A 148 -17.54 3.66 1.05
CA GLU A 148 -18.24 3.84 2.32
C GLU A 148 -17.22 4.13 3.41
N ARG A 149 -16.18 3.29 3.47
CA ARG A 149 -15.07 3.42 4.42
C ARG A 149 -13.83 2.64 3.98
N VAL A 150 -12.71 2.93 4.63
CA VAL A 150 -11.50 2.09 4.58
C VAL A 150 -11.14 1.66 5.99
N GLU A 151 -10.99 0.36 6.20
CA GLU A 151 -10.63 -0.24 7.48
C GLU A 151 -9.19 -0.73 7.45
N VAL A 152 -8.39 -0.37 8.45
CA VAL A 152 -7.03 -0.87 8.65
C VAL A 152 -7.02 -1.71 9.93
N LEU A 153 -6.95 -3.02 9.77
CA LEU A 153 -6.89 -4.00 10.86
C LEU A 153 -5.42 -4.31 11.16
N ARG A 154 -4.96 -4.05 12.37
CA ARG A 154 -3.57 -4.27 12.78
C ARG A 154 -3.42 -5.57 13.57
N GLY A 155 -2.28 -6.26 13.36
CA GLY A 155 -2.01 -7.57 13.93
C GLY A 155 -2.61 -8.73 13.13
N PRO A 156 -2.23 -9.97 13.44
CA PRO A 156 -2.59 -11.13 12.63
C PRO A 156 -4.09 -11.37 12.51
N GLN A 157 -4.55 -11.46 11.26
CA GLN A 157 -5.93 -11.74 10.92
C GLN A 157 -6.10 -13.11 10.23
N GLY A 158 -5.12 -14.01 10.38
CA GLY A 158 -5.08 -15.30 9.68
C GLY A 158 -6.28 -16.20 9.91
N THR A 159 -6.96 -16.08 11.05
CA THR A 159 -8.18 -16.85 11.35
C THR A 159 -9.36 -16.45 10.47
N GLN A 160 -9.55 -15.15 10.23
CA GLN A 160 -10.68 -14.62 9.46
C GLN A 160 -10.37 -14.43 7.98
N PHE A 161 -9.13 -13.98 7.67
CA PHE A 161 -8.73 -13.59 6.33
C PHE A 161 -7.75 -14.58 5.68
N GLY A 162 -7.24 -15.57 6.44
CA GLY A 162 -6.38 -16.63 5.92
C GLY A 162 -4.93 -16.24 5.73
N ALA A 163 -4.33 -16.78 4.67
CA ALA A 163 -2.95 -16.49 4.30
C ALA A 163 -2.74 -15.01 3.98
N SER A 164 -1.50 -14.54 4.12
CA SER A 164 -1.11 -13.15 3.76
C SER A 164 -1.68 -12.05 4.65
N ALA A 165 -2.32 -12.39 5.78
CA ALA A 165 -2.82 -11.42 6.76
C ALA A 165 -2.03 -11.52 8.09
N MET A 166 -0.70 -11.58 8.00
CA MET A 166 0.19 -11.72 9.16
C MET A 166 0.36 -10.40 9.93
N GLY A 167 0.64 -9.32 9.22
CA GLY A 167 0.75 -7.97 9.79
C GLY A 167 -0.61 -7.34 10.03
N GLY A 168 -1.59 -7.69 9.19
CA GLY A 168 -2.94 -7.14 9.24
C GLY A 168 -3.68 -7.20 7.91
N ALA A 169 -4.71 -6.38 7.79
CA ALA A 169 -5.48 -6.25 6.55
C ALA A 169 -5.92 -4.80 6.31
N VAL A 170 -5.97 -4.39 5.05
CA VAL A 170 -6.58 -3.14 4.60
C VAL A 170 -7.80 -3.50 3.75
N ARG A 171 -8.97 -2.96 4.10
CA ARG A 171 -10.23 -3.25 3.44
C ARG A 171 -10.84 -1.97 2.89
N PHE A 172 -11.13 -1.97 1.61
CA PHE A 172 -11.85 -0.90 0.91
C PHE A 172 -13.30 -1.34 0.76
N ILE A 173 -14.20 -0.71 1.50
CA ILE A 173 -15.62 -1.08 1.53
C ILE A 173 -16.40 -0.16 0.61
N THR A 174 -17.15 -0.74 -0.32
CA THR A 174 -17.97 0.00 -1.27
C THR A 174 -19.40 0.19 -0.75
N PRO A 175 -20.04 1.36 -0.99
CA PRO A 175 -21.43 1.56 -0.59
C PRO A 175 -22.35 0.59 -1.35
N GLN A 176 -23.22 -0.07 -0.61
CA GLN A 176 -24.23 -0.95 -1.18
C GLN A 176 -25.47 -0.16 -1.64
N PRO A 177 -26.22 -0.66 -2.65
CA PRO A 177 -27.48 -0.06 -3.03
C PRO A 177 -28.51 -0.13 -1.91
N GLU A 178 -29.04 1.02 -1.49
CA GLU A 178 -30.01 1.16 -0.41
C GLU A 178 -31.42 1.33 -0.93
N PHE A 179 -32.40 0.90 -0.11
CA PHE A 179 -33.81 1.12 -0.33
C PHE A 179 -34.26 2.37 0.44
N GLY A 180 -34.98 3.26 -0.23
CA GLY A 180 -35.44 4.52 0.33
C GLY A 180 -35.16 5.70 -0.59
N ASP A 181 -34.74 6.82 -0.02
CA ASP A 181 -34.50 8.05 -0.77
C ASP A 181 -33.29 7.92 -1.70
N PRO A 182 -33.32 8.55 -2.86
CA PRO A 182 -32.18 8.58 -3.76
C PRO A 182 -30.98 9.25 -3.11
N SER A 183 -29.79 8.72 -3.36
CA SER A 183 -28.51 9.32 -2.93
C SER A 183 -27.70 9.82 -4.11
N LEU A 184 -26.98 10.92 -3.92
CA LEU A 184 -26.08 11.50 -4.92
C LEU A 184 -24.80 11.96 -4.22
N TYR A 185 -23.66 11.55 -4.74
CA TYR A 185 -22.35 12.06 -4.37
C TYR A 185 -21.61 12.54 -5.61
N ALA A 186 -21.05 13.73 -5.55
CA ALA A 186 -20.19 14.25 -6.60
C ALA A 186 -18.98 14.95 -6.00
N ARG A 187 -17.82 14.81 -6.65
CA ARG A 187 -16.58 15.47 -6.27
C ARG A 187 -15.86 15.98 -7.50
N ALA A 188 -15.33 17.21 -7.40
CA ALA A 188 -14.46 17.82 -8.41
C ALA A 188 -13.32 18.55 -7.71
N GLN A 189 -12.11 18.45 -8.25
CA GLN A 189 -10.92 19.11 -7.72
C GLN A 189 -10.05 19.62 -8.86
N VAL A 190 -9.40 20.75 -8.62
CA VAL A 190 -8.31 21.27 -9.47
C VAL A 190 -7.16 21.67 -8.53
N SER A 191 -5.95 21.29 -8.89
CA SER A 191 -4.76 21.62 -8.10
C SER A 191 -3.55 21.94 -8.97
N PHE A 192 -2.60 22.63 -8.37
CA PHE A 192 -1.39 23.13 -8.99
C PHE A 192 -0.19 22.78 -8.12
N THR A 193 0.69 21.93 -8.64
CA THR A 193 1.95 21.57 -7.99
C THR A 193 3.03 22.60 -8.32
N ASP A 194 3.85 22.95 -7.33
CA ASP A 194 4.95 23.89 -7.54
C ASP A 194 5.99 23.28 -8.50
N HIS A 195 6.27 23.98 -9.60
CA HIS A 195 7.11 23.52 -10.74
C HIS A 195 6.58 22.30 -11.51
N GLY A 196 5.31 21.91 -11.33
CA GLY A 196 4.67 20.82 -12.06
C GLY A 196 3.47 21.29 -12.89
N ASP A 197 2.85 20.35 -13.57
CA ASP A 197 1.61 20.55 -14.32
C ASP A 197 0.37 20.57 -13.41
N GLU A 198 -0.73 21.07 -13.92
CA GLU A 198 -2.03 21.05 -13.25
C GLU A 198 -2.59 19.63 -13.13
N SER A 199 -3.32 19.40 -12.04
CA SER A 199 -4.07 18.17 -11.80
C SER A 199 -5.56 18.47 -11.67
N TYR A 200 -6.40 17.55 -12.13
CA TYR A 200 -7.85 17.66 -11.98
C TYR A 200 -8.51 16.30 -11.78
N GLU A 201 -9.55 16.28 -10.97
CA GLU A 201 -10.42 15.12 -10.82
C GLU A 201 -11.89 15.49 -10.92
N ALA A 202 -12.70 14.53 -11.36
CA ALA A 202 -14.14 14.61 -11.33
C ALA A 202 -14.75 13.23 -11.15
N GLY A 203 -15.77 13.14 -10.32
CA GLY A 203 -16.51 11.91 -10.11
C GLY A 203 -17.95 12.17 -9.71
N ILE A 204 -18.81 11.22 -10.04
CA ILE A 204 -20.22 11.22 -9.67
C ILE A 204 -20.64 9.79 -9.31
N ALA A 205 -21.40 9.67 -8.24
CA ALA A 205 -22.00 8.42 -7.78
C ALA A 205 -23.46 8.68 -7.40
N GLY A 206 -24.30 7.69 -7.58
CA GLY A 206 -25.70 7.80 -7.18
C GLY A 206 -26.36 6.46 -7.00
N GLY A 207 -27.32 6.42 -6.08
CA GLY A 207 -28.15 5.25 -5.78
C GLY A 207 -29.62 5.60 -5.79
N MET A 208 -30.46 4.63 -6.15
CA MET A 208 -31.90 4.78 -6.09
C MET A 208 -32.61 3.44 -5.96
N GLN A 209 -33.74 3.47 -5.31
CA GLN A 209 -34.70 2.38 -5.32
C GLN A 209 -35.49 2.38 -6.65
N LEU A 210 -35.44 1.28 -7.40
CA LEU A 210 -36.20 1.11 -8.65
C LEU A 210 -37.59 0.51 -8.40
N SER A 211 -37.71 -0.32 -7.37
CA SER A 211 -38.97 -0.93 -6.93
C SER A 211 -38.87 -1.32 -5.43
N ASP A 212 -39.93 -1.78 -4.82
CA ASP A 212 -39.90 -2.24 -3.41
C ASP A 212 -38.91 -3.38 -3.13
N THR A 213 -38.42 -4.03 -4.20
CA THR A 213 -37.52 -5.17 -4.12
C THR A 213 -36.19 -4.96 -4.82
N VAL A 214 -35.97 -3.87 -5.56
CA VAL A 214 -34.73 -3.62 -6.32
C VAL A 214 -34.23 -2.22 -6.07
N ALA A 215 -33.00 -2.12 -5.64
CA ALA A 215 -32.23 -0.88 -5.54
C ALA A 215 -30.95 -0.99 -6.41
N VAL A 216 -30.45 0.14 -6.92
CA VAL A 216 -29.23 0.20 -7.74
C VAL A 216 -28.34 1.36 -7.30
N ARG A 217 -27.04 1.19 -7.49
CA ARG A 217 -26.01 2.24 -7.31
C ARG A 217 -24.99 2.17 -8.43
N GLY A 218 -24.49 3.31 -8.87
CA GLY A 218 -23.39 3.38 -9.82
C GLY A 218 -22.53 4.59 -9.59
N SER A 219 -21.24 4.48 -9.92
CA SER A 219 -20.30 5.60 -9.92
C SER A 219 -19.35 5.58 -11.10
N ILE A 220 -18.88 6.75 -11.48
CA ILE A 220 -17.79 6.97 -12.43
C ILE A 220 -16.87 8.05 -11.90
N TYR A 221 -15.57 7.80 -12.00
CA TYR A 221 -14.52 8.67 -11.52
C TYR A 221 -13.39 8.77 -12.54
N HIS A 222 -12.88 9.98 -12.73
CA HIS A 222 -11.71 10.23 -13.55
C HIS A 222 -10.79 11.22 -12.83
N ASN A 223 -9.48 10.94 -12.86
CA ASN A 223 -8.45 11.77 -12.26
C ASN A 223 -7.23 11.86 -13.17
N GLN A 224 -6.76 13.07 -13.42
CA GLN A 224 -5.49 13.36 -14.07
C GLN A 224 -4.55 14.02 -13.06
N ILE A 225 -3.47 13.38 -12.74
CA ILE A 225 -2.42 13.91 -11.86
C ILE A 225 -1.29 14.44 -12.74
N GLY A 226 -1.01 15.73 -12.70
CA GLY A 226 0.07 16.36 -13.46
C GLY A 226 1.45 15.93 -12.97
N GLY A 227 2.43 15.81 -13.85
CA GLY A 227 3.82 15.51 -13.49
C GLY A 227 4.54 16.71 -12.87
N TYR A 228 5.74 16.46 -12.35
CA TYR A 228 6.63 17.50 -11.80
C TYR A 228 8.12 17.19 -12.01
N ILE A 229 8.44 16.05 -12.64
CA ILE A 229 9.81 15.62 -12.93
C ILE A 229 10.13 15.90 -14.40
N ASP A 230 11.24 16.61 -14.67
CA ASP A 230 11.69 16.92 -16.02
C ASP A 230 12.67 15.85 -16.53
N GLN A 231 12.44 15.35 -17.73
CA GLN A 231 13.43 14.55 -18.46
C GLN A 231 14.50 15.48 -19.05
N VAL A 232 15.76 15.20 -18.75
CA VAL A 232 16.90 15.97 -19.26
C VAL A 232 17.87 15.07 -20.02
N GLU A 233 18.65 15.68 -20.91
CA GLU A 233 19.78 15.00 -21.55
C GLU A 233 20.81 14.58 -20.50
N ALA A 234 21.16 13.31 -20.45
CA ALA A 234 22.19 12.78 -19.56
C ALA A 234 23.58 13.09 -20.15
N VAL A 235 24.32 14.01 -19.54
CA VAL A 235 25.63 14.48 -20.02
C VAL A 235 26.77 13.77 -19.30
N ASN A 236 26.68 13.65 -17.98
CA ASN A 236 27.61 12.89 -17.13
C ASN A 236 26.92 12.62 -15.78
N GLU A 237 27.53 11.82 -14.92
CA GLU A 237 26.94 11.39 -13.62
C GLU A 237 26.49 12.53 -12.70
N ASN A 238 27.09 13.71 -12.81
CA ASN A 238 26.86 14.85 -11.92
C ASN A 238 26.10 16.01 -12.60
N ARG A 239 25.67 15.84 -13.85
CA ARG A 239 25.06 16.93 -14.60
C ARG A 239 24.11 16.45 -15.69
N GLY A 240 22.84 16.86 -15.59
CA GLY A 240 21.90 16.87 -16.70
C GLY A 240 22.16 17.99 -17.70
N GLY A 241 21.84 17.76 -18.95
CA GLY A 241 21.90 18.74 -20.03
C GLY A 241 20.60 19.55 -20.16
N ARG A 242 20.18 19.78 -21.42
CA ARG A 242 18.92 20.47 -21.71
C ARG A 242 17.72 19.63 -21.34
N VAL A 243 16.61 20.30 -20.99
CA VAL A 243 15.32 19.64 -20.79
C VAL A 243 14.83 19.09 -22.13
N LEU A 244 14.49 17.81 -22.18
CA LEU A 244 13.93 17.10 -23.35
C LEU A 244 12.42 17.12 -23.32
N LYS A 245 11.83 16.71 -22.19
CA LYS A 245 10.38 16.72 -21.94
C LYS A 245 10.14 17.19 -20.50
N LYS A 246 9.07 17.93 -20.26
CA LYS A 246 8.71 18.42 -18.92
C LYS A 246 7.65 17.52 -18.29
N ASP A 247 7.69 17.51 -16.97
CA ASP A 247 6.59 17.00 -16.13
C ASP A 247 6.16 15.57 -16.52
N ILE A 248 7.16 14.66 -16.71
CA ILE A 248 6.96 13.36 -17.36
C ILE A 248 6.25 12.31 -16.50
N ASN A 249 6.14 12.52 -15.19
CA ASN A 249 5.55 11.56 -14.25
C ASN A 249 4.06 11.84 -14.01
N SER A 250 3.31 12.09 -15.08
CA SER A 250 1.85 12.24 -15.02
C SER A 250 1.15 10.89 -14.90
N GLU A 251 -0.03 10.89 -14.26
CA GLU A 251 -0.87 9.70 -14.09
C GLU A 251 -2.33 10.00 -14.44
N GLU A 252 -2.98 9.07 -15.11
CA GLU A 252 -4.42 9.12 -15.44
C GLU A 252 -5.14 7.91 -14.83
N VAL A 253 -6.28 8.16 -14.17
CA VAL A 253 -7.09 7.12 -13.54
C VAL A 253 -8.54 7.21 -13.99
N THR A 254 -9.13 6.06 -14.30
CA THR A 254 -10.57 5.91 -14.48
C THR A 254 -11.08 4.76 -13.65
N ALA A 255 -12.14 4.99 -12.85
CA ALA A 255 -12.81 3.96 -12.09
C ALA A 255 -14.34 4.00 -12.32
N ILE A 256 -14.94 2.80 -12.38
CA ILE A 256 -16.38 2.62 -12.57
C ILE A 256 -16.85 1.54 -11.61
N LYS A 257 -17.95 1.79 -10.89
CA LYS A 257 -18.60 0.80 -10.03
C LYS A 257 -20.08 0.73 -10.37
N LEU A 258 -20.64 -0.47 -10.33
CA LEU A 258 -22.06 -0.72 -10.52
C LEU A 258 -22.48 -1.80 -9.54
N ALA A 259 -23.62 -1.62 -8.86
CA ALA A 259 -24.20 -2.62 -7.97
C ALA A 259 -25.73 -2.58 -8.05
N ALA A 260 -26.34 -3.72 -7.76
CA ALA A 260 -27.79 -3.84 -7.61
C ALA A 260 -28.12 -4.75 -6.43
N THR A 261 -29.07 -4.37 -5.59
CA THR A 261 -29.58 -5.20 -4.50
C THR A 261 -30.98 -5.64 -4.85
N TRP A 262 -31.20 -6.95 -4.88
CA TRP A 262 -32.51 -7.55 -5.10
C TRP A 262 -32.97 -8.36 -3.89
N ARG A 263 -34.04 -7.88 -3.22
CA ARG A 263 -34.79 -8.62 -2.20
C ARG A 263 -35.70 -9.60 -2.91
N ALA A 264 -35.21 -10.81 -3.18
CA ALA A 264 -35.98 -11.85 -3.90
C ALA A 264 -37.14 -12.41 -3.05
N SER A 265 -37.00 -12.35 -1.72
CA SER A 265 -38.02 -12.59 -0.72
C SER A 265 -37.68 -11.82 0.56
N ASP A 266 -38.52 -11.91 1.59
CA ASP A 266 -38.25 -11.32 2.91
C ASP A 266 -36.99 -11.87 3.57
N ALA A 267 -36.55 -13.09 3.18
CA ALA A 267 -35.37 -13.76 3.72
C ALA A 267 -34.20 -13.82 2.75
N LEU A 268 -34.38 -13.50 1.47
CA LEU A 268 -33.32 -13.67 0.45
C LEU A 268 -32.98 -12.35 -0.23
N THR A 269 -31.73 -11.92 -0.04
CA THR A 269 -31.14 -10.75 -0.70
C THR A 269 -30.00 -11.20 -1.61
N ILE A 270 -29.95 -10.67 -2.82
CA ILE A 270 -28.94 -10.96 -3.85
C ILE A 270 -28.36 -9.63 -4.33
N THR A 271 -27.03 -9.49 -4.25
CA THR A 271 -26.33 -8.27 -4.63
C THR A 271 -25.19 -8.58 -5.61
N PRO A 272 -25.43 -8.52 -6.94
CA PRO A 272 -24.36 -8.48 -7.92
C PRO A 272 -23.70 -7.10 -7.93
N SER A 273 -22.38 -7.09 -8.09
CA SER A 273 -21.58 -5.86 -8.27
C SER A 273 -20.47 -6.02 -9.31
N LEU A 274 -19.99 -4.90 -9.81
CA LEU A 274 -18.89 -4.81 -10.76
C LEU A 274 -18.02 -3.61 -10.41
N TYR A 275 -16.72 -3.84 -10.24
CA TYR A 275 -15.74 -2.76 -10.13
C TYR A 275 -14.71 -2.87 -11.26
N TYR A 276 -14.50 -1.78 -11.97
CA TYR A 276 -13.45 -1.59 -12.97
C TYR A 276 -12.58 -0.41 -12.60
N GLN A 277 -11.26 -0.57 -12.74
CA GLN A 277 -10.30 0.51 -12.60
C GLN A 277 -9.21 0.37 -13.67
N LYS A 278 -8.76 1.51 -14.20
CA LYS A 278 -7.58 1.62 -15.05
C LYS A 278 -6.73 2.79 -14.58
N VAL A 279 -5.43 2.55 -14.46
CA VAL A 279 -4.40 3.55 -14.13
C VAL A 279 -3.37 3.53 -15.26
N GLU A 280 -2.99 4.70 -15.77
CA GLU A 280 -1.94 4.88 -16.79
C GLU A 280 -0.96 5.94 -16.31
N GLY A 281 0.32 5.63 -16.32
CA GLY A 281 1.41 6.55 -15.99
C GLY A 281 2.31 6.77 -17.18
N ASP A 282 2.74 8.02 -17.42
CA ASP A 282 3.64 8.38 -18.53
C ASP A 282 5.09 7.95 -18.24
N SER A 283 5.53 8.05 -16.99
CA SER A 283 6.84 7.63 -16.51
C SER A 283 6.83 7.49 -14.98
N ARG A 284 7.93 7.01 -14.40
CA ARG A 284 8.05 6.77 -12.96
C ARG A 284 8.11 8.07 -12.16
N ASP A 285 7.66 7.99 -10.91
CA ASP A 285 7.74 9.04 -9.91
C ASP A 285 9.12 9.00 -9.20
N GLU A 286 10.18 8.96 -10.00
CA GLU A 286 11.57 8.79 -9.58
C GLU A 286 12.46 9.82 -10.29
N TYR A 287 13.29 10.52 -9.52
CA TYR A 287 14.25 11.48 -10.05
C TYR A 287 15.70 11.07 -9.73
N TRP A 288 16.66 11.61 -10.48
CA TRP A 288 18.08 11.40 -10.23
C TRP A 288 18.62 12.47 -9.28
N GLU A 289 19.10 12.05 -8.10
CA GLU A 289 19.59 12.95 -7.05
C GLU A 289 20.65 13.91 -7.57
N ASN A 290 21.59 13.41 -8.38
CA ASN A 290 22.71 14.19 -8.89
C ASN A 290 22.27 15.28 -9.91
N TYR A 291 21.07 15.19 -10.48
CA TYR A 291 20.56 16.14 -11.49
C TYR A 291 19.55 17.13 -10.92
N THR A 292 19.11 16.89 -9.72
CA THR A 292 18.00 17.57 -9.08
C THR A 292 18.50 18.66 -8.15
N ASP A 293 17.83 19.82 -8.16
CA ASP A 293 17.93 20.85 -7.12
C ASP A 293 16.61 20.88 -6.36
N SER A 294 16.50 20.03 -5.33
CA SER A 294 15.28 19.91 -4.53
C SER A 294 14.95 21.19 -3.76
N THR A 295 15.95 22.05 -3.47
CA THR A 295 15.71 23.32 -2.78
C THR A 295 14.97 24.35 -3.64
N ASP A 296 15.03 24.21 -4.96
CA ASP A 296 14.31 25.04 -5.93
C ASP A 296 13.14 24.28 -6.60
N ASN A 297 12.82 23.04 -6.13
CA ASN A 297 11.82 22.13 -6.70
C ASN A 297 12.08 21.78 -8.17
N ASP A 298 13.32 21.71 -8.56
CA ASP A 298 13.75 21.37 -9.93
C ASP A 298 14.15 19.89 -9.97
N TYR A 299 13.15 19.02 -10.05
CA TYR A 299 13.31 17.57 -10.07
C TYR A 299 13.58 17.07 -11.48
N ARG A 300 14.62 16.27 -11.66
CA ARG A 300 15.11 15.85 -12.97
C ARG A 300 15.50 14.40 -13.01
N THR A 301 15.23 13.77 -14.16
CA THR A 301 15.73 12.42 -14.49
C THR A 301 16.44 12.43 -15.84
N GLY A 302 17.46 11.62 -15.98
CA GLY A 302 18.21 11.46 -17.24
C GLY A 302 17.83 10.18 -17.98
N VAL A 303 16.69 9.56 -17.71
CA VAL A 303 16.20 8.38 -18.45
C VAL A 303 16.14 8.69 -19.93
N GLN A 304 16.57 7.76 -20.78
CA GLN A 304 16.62 8.02 -22.23
C GLN A 304 15.27 7.88 -22.91
N SER A 305 14.48 6.90 -22.50
CA SER A 305 13.08 6.71 -22.93
C SER A 305 12.16 6.87 -21.72
N LEU A 306 10.92 7.24 -21.97
CA LEU A 306 9.89 7.22 -20.94
C LEU A 306 9.63 5.79 -20.49
N GLU A 307 9.17 5.66 -19.27
CA GLU A 307 8.91 4.39 -18.59
C GLU A 307 7.40 4.27 -18.28
N PRO A 308 6.54 4.14 -19.33
CA PRO A 308 5.10 4.10 -19.15
C PRO A 308 4.63 2.83 -18.46
N MET A 309 3.54 2.98 -17.71
CA MET A 309 2.87 1.91 -17.00
C MET A 309 1.35 1.98 -17.27
N ALA A 310 0.73 0.82 -17.41
CA ALA A 310 -0.72 0.68 -17.41
C ALA A 310 -1.14 -0.48 -16.51
N ASP A 311 -2.11 -0.24 -15.63
CA ASP A 311 -2.65 -1.23 -14.70
C ASP A 311 -4.18 -1.16 -14.75
N LYS A 312 -4.83 -2.25 -15.09
CA LYS A 312 -6.30 -2.32 -15.16
C LYS A 312 -6.81 -3.59 -14.50
N PHE A 313 -7.94 -3.49 -13.84
CA PHE A 313 -8.62 -4.66 -13.30
C PHE A 313 -10.14 -4.58 -13.46
N LEU A 314 -10.75 -5.75 -13.48
CA LEU A 314 -12.19 -5.96 -13.45
C LEU A 314 -12.53 -6.93 -12.32
N LEU A 315 -13.51 -6.58 -11.49
CA LEU A 315 -13.96 -7.38 -10.34
C LEU A 315 -15.49 -7.49 -10.36
N PRO A 316 -16.08 -8.46 -11.06
CA PRO A 316 -17.45 -8.90 -10.82
C PRO A 316 -17.56 -9.67 -9.50
N SER A 317 -18.61 -9.42 -8.73
CA SER A 317 -18.93 -10.18 -7.53
C SER A 317 -20.42 -10.40 -7.39
N LEU A 318 -20.78 -11.43 -6.61
CA LEU A 318 -22.13 -11.81 -6.29
C LEU A 318 -22.21 -12.17 -4.82
N MET A 319 -22.92 -11.36 -4.04
CA MET A 319 -23.24 -11.64 -2.65
C MET A 319 -24.68 -12.16 -2.56
N VAL A 320 -24.89 -13.25 -1.84
CA VAL A 320 -26.18 -13.85 -1.55
C VAL A 320 -26.32 -14.01 -0.05
N GLN A 321 -27.35 -13.40 0.53
CA GLN A 321 -27.66 -13.43 1.95
C GLN A 321 -29.03 -14.09 2.15
N TYR A 322 -29.10 -15.02 3.10
CA TYR A 322 -30.34 -15.70 3.46
C TYR A 322 -30.55 -15.76 4.98
N ASP A 323 -31.60 -15.14 5.45
CA ASP A 323 -31.96 -15.04 6.85
C ASP A 323 -32.77 -16.26 7.33
N PHE A 324 -32.30 -16.92 8.40
CA PHE A 324 -32.94 -18.07 9.04
C PHE A 324 -33.54 -17.74 10.43
N GLU A 325 -33.92 -16.52 10.69
CA GLU A 325 -34.43 -16.00 11.97
C GLU A 325 -33.41 -15.95 13.12
N THR A 326 -32.51 -16.91 13.25
CA THR A 326 -31.49 -16.97 14.34
C THR A 326 -30.08 -16.94 13.87
N PHE A 327 -29.85 -17.15 12.58
CA PHE A 327 -28.57 -17.06 11.92
C PHE A 327 -28.74 -16.68 10.43
N GLU A 328 -27.73 -16.22 9.83
CA GLU A 328 -27.66 -15.81 8.43
C GLU A 328 -26.67 -16.70 7.67
N LEU A 329 -27.01 -17.00 6.43
CA LEU A 329 -26.06 -17.55 5.45
C LEU A 329 -25.64 -16.45 4.51
N ILE A 330 -24.34 -16.25 4.39
CA ILE A 330 -23.73 -15.34 3.43
C ILE A 330 -22.86 -16.15 2.46
N SER A 331 -23.07 -15.95 1.18
CA SER A 331 -22.24 -16.52 0.12
C SER A 331 -21.67 -15.39 -0.72
N ASN A 332 -20.36 -15.26 -0.79
CA ASN A 332 -19.67 -14.34 -1.67
C ASN A 332 -18.93 -15.11 -2.75
N THR A 333 -19.24 -14.81 -4.02
CA THR A 333 -18.54 -15.34 -5.20
C THR A 333 -17.96 -14.17 -5.96
N SER A 334 -16.66 -14.18 -6.23
CA SER A 334 -16.02 -13.09 -6.97
C SER A 334 -14.94 -13.61 -7.93
N TYR A 335 -14.66 -12.81 -8.95
CA TYR A 335 -13.61 -13.07 -9.92
C TYR A 335 -12.84 -11.78 -10.18
N PHE A 336 -11.58 -11.73 -9.78
CA PHE A 336 -10.70 -10.60 -10.00
C PHE A 336 -9.83 -10.90 -11.23
N ASP A 337 -9.81 -10.01 -12.22
CA ASP A 337 -9.02 -10.14 -13.45
C ASP A 337 -8.25 -8.84 -13.66
N ARG A 338 -6.91 -8.93 -13.61
CA ARG A 338 -5.99 -7.80 -13.69
C ARG A 338 -4.94 -8.02 -14.77
N GLU A 339 -4.61 -6.97 -15.50
CA GLU A 339 -3.48 -6.89 -16.42
C GLU A 339 -2.65 -5.63 -16.08
N GLN A 340 -1.34 -5.78 -16.03
CA GLN A 340 -0.38 -4.70 -15.82
C GLN A 340 0.69 -4.79 -16.89
N ASP A 341 0.88 -3.71 -17.63
CA ASP A 341 1.96 -3.51 -18.59
C ASP A 341 2.92 -2.45 -18.05
N ASP A 342 4.21 -2.73 -18.03
CA ASP A 342 5.25 -1.83 -17.52
C ASP A 342 6.45 -1.81 -18.47
N THR A 343 7.06 -0.65 -18.64
CA THR A 343 8.29 -0.47 -19.43
C THR A 343 9.34 0.22 -18.58
N ILE A 344 10.55 -0.35 -18.57
CA ILE A 344 11.69 0.16 -17.78
C ILE A 344 12.89 0.35 -18.68
N ASN A 345 13.55 1.49 -18.59
CA ASN A 345 14.79 1.73 -19.29
C ASN A 345 16.01 1.24 -18.48
N TYR A 346 16.54 0.10 -18.88
CA TYR A 346 17.68 -0.55 -18.22
C TYR A 346 19.05 -0.11 -18.66
N LEU A 347 19.17 0.94 -19.45
CA LEU A 347 20.48 1.34 -20.01
C LEU A 347 21.53 1.62 -18.94
N ARG A 348 21.15 2.32 -17.85
CA ARG A 348 22.07 2.61 -16.74
C ARG A 348 22.50 1.33 -16.01
N TYR A 349 21.58 0.44 -15.67
CA TYR A 349 21.87 -0.85 -15.04
C TYR A 349 22.79 -1.72 -15.93
N GLN A 350 22.50 -1.79 -17.21
CA GLN A 350 23.37 -2.50 -18.16
C GLN A 350 24.74 -1.86 -18.29
N SER A 351 24.85 -0.54 -18.24
CA SER A 351 26.13 0.18 -18.23
C SER A 351 26.93 -0.15 -16.99
N PHE A 352 26.30 -0.11 -15.80
CA PHE A 352 26.92 -0.49 -14.54
C PHE A 352 27.41 -1.93 -14.55
N LEU A 353 26.60 -2.88 -14.97
CA LEU A 353 26.98 -4.29 -15.06
C LEU A 353 28.17 -4.53 -16.02
N ARG A 354 28.32 -3.71 -17.07
CA ARG A 354 29.39 -3.86 -18.06
C ARG A 354 30.70 -3.22 -17.67
N SER A 355 30.65 -2.05 -17.06
CA SER A 355 31.81 -1.20 -16.81
C SER A 355 32.12 -0.97 -15.33
N GLY A 356 31.20 -1.35 -14.43
CA GLY A 356 31.24 -0.92 -13.04
C GLY A 356 30.92 0.57 -12.85
N ASP A 357 30.48 1.24 -13.92
CA ASP A 357 30.18 2.67 -13.95
C ASP A 357 28.83 2.88 -14.66
N THR A 358 27.86 3.44 -13.97
CA THR A 358 26.52 3.75 -14.49
C THR A 358 26.60 4.64 -15.75
N PHE A 359 27.64 5.47 -15.85
CA PHE A 359 27.83 6.45 -16.93
C PHE A 359 28.79 6.04 -18.03
N GLY A 360 29.66 5.04 -17.82
CA GLY A 360 30.76 4.71 -18.72
C GLY A 360 30.37 4.51 -20.18
N ASP A 361 29.19 4.04 -20.43
CA ASP A 361 28.66 3.75 -21.77
C ASP A 361 27.49 4.65 -22.21
N TYR A 362 26.97 5.50 -21.32
CA TYR A 362 25.74 6.27 -21.53
C TYR A 362 25.88 7.35 -22.62
N SER A 363 27.08 7.98 -22.71
CA SER A 363 27.30 9.12 -23.57
C SER A 363 27.42 8.78 -25.07
N ASN A 364 27.58 7.53 -25.45
CA ASN A 364 27.87 7.10 -26.82
C ASN A 364 26.70 6.42 -27.56
N LYS A 365 25.47 6.38 -26.97
CA LYS A 365 24.37 5.60 -27.50
C LYS A 365 23.19 6.44 -27.92
N VAL A 366 22.98 6.47 -29.21
CA VAL A 366 21.89 7.21 -29.88
C VAL A 366 20.69 6.31 -30.16
N GLU A 367 20.85 5.00 -30.14
CA GLU A 367 19.75 4.08 -30.44
C GLU A 367 19.45 3.19 -29.22
N ASN A 368 18.30 3.46 -28.63
CA ASN A 368 17.87 2.86 -27.40
C ASN A 368 17.17 1.51 -27.65
N ASN A 369 17.84 0.43 -27.31
CA ASN A 369 17.28 -0.92 -27.31
C ASN A 369 17.38 -1.56 -25.90
N SER A 370 17.34 -0.71 -24.85
CA SER A 370 17.52 -1.12 -23.46
C SER A 370 16.20 -1.18 -22.69
N ASP A 371 15.09 -0.91 -23.37
CA ASP A 371 13.78 -0.98 -22.72
C ASP A 371 13.45 -2.44 -22.42
N THR A 372 13.08 -2.69 -21.17
CA THR A 372 12.53 -3.94 -20.71
C THR A 372 11.02 -3.78 -20.64
N VAL A 373 10.31 -4.65 -21.32
CA VAL A 373 8.86 -4.72 -21.28
C VAL A 373 8.44 -5.85 -20.36
N MET A 374 7.48 -5.58 -19.50
CA MET A 374 6.92 -6.55 -18.58
C MET A 374 5.40 -6.53 -18.68
N ASN A 375 4.83 -7.72 -18.84
CA ASN A 375 3.39 -7.92 -18.84
C ASN A 375 3.06 -8.86 -17.69
N ASN A 376 2.26 -8.39 -16.76
CA ASN A 376 1.81 -9.16 -15.61
C ASN A 376 0.30 -9.38 -15.71
N SER A 377 -0.18 -10.58 -15.38
CA SER A 377 -1.60 -10.81 -15.21
C SER A 377 -1.89 -11.52 -13.89
N GLN A 378 -3.07 -11.28 -13.36
CA GLN A 378 -3.58 -11.97 -12.18
C GLN A 378 -5.06 -12.27 -12.36
N LYS A 379 -5.44 -13.54 -12.20
CA LYS A 379 -6.83 -13.98 -12.18
C LYS A 379 -7.09 -14.68 -10.85
N ASN A 380 -8.09 -14.23 -10.11
CA ASN A 380 -8.40 -14.79 -8.81
C ASN A 380 -9.90 -15.10 -8.71
N PHE A 381 -10.26 -16.37 -8.65
CA PHE A 381 -11.61 -16.83 -8.32
C PHE A 381 -11.71 -17.07 -6.83
N VAL A 382 -12.73 -16.49 -6.19
CA VAL A 382 -12.99 -16.64 -4.75
C VAL A 382 -14.42 -17.07 -4.51
N GLN A 383 -14.59 -18.05 -3.60
CA GLN A 383 -15.86 -18.46 -3.05
C GLN A 383 -15.76 -18.55 -1.54
N GLU A 384 -16.54 -17.76 -0.84
CA GLU A 384 -16.75 -17.90 0.60
C GLU A 384 -18.21 -18.22 0.89
N ILE A 385 -18.47 -19.17 1.78
CA ILE A 385 -19.78 -19.47 2.33
C ILE A 385 -19.67 -19.42 3.84
N ARG A 386 -20.46 -18.56 4.47
CA ARG A 386 -20.42 -18.31 5.91
C ARG A 386 -21.81 -18.40 6.53
N LEU A 387 -21.89 -19.03 7.68
CA LEU A 387 -23.04 -18.98 8.59
C LEU A 387 -22.63 -18.14 9.79
N GLN A 388 -23.47 -17.22 10.22
CA GLN A 388 -23.22 -16.39 11.41
C GLN A 388 -24.51 -16.16 12.20
N SER A 389 -24.38 -16.19 13.53
CA SER A 389 -25.47 -15.81 14.42
C SER A 389 -25.67 -14.30 14.44
N TYR A 390 -26.89 -13.83 14.65
CA TYR A 390 -27.19 -12.42 14.93
C TYR A 390 -28.21 -12.22 16.07
N ASN A 391 -28.34 -13.20 16.94
CA ASN A 391 -29.19 -13.06 18.11
C ASN A 391 -28.41 -12.42 19.27
N ASP A 392 -28.62 -11.13 19.52
CA ASP A 392 -27.95 -10.36 20.57
C ASP A 392 -28.28 -10.87 21.99
N ASP A 393 -29.40 -11.52 22.19
CA ASP A 393 -29.79 -12.13 23.47
C ASP A 393 -29.12 -13.47 23.73
N SER A 394 -28.39 -14.03 22.76
CA SER A 394 -27.68 -15.29 22.91
C SER A 394 -26.43 -15.15 23.77
N MET A 395 -26.18 -16.16 24.62
CA MET A 395 -24.94 -16.29 25.38
C MET A 395 -23.71 -16.58 24.47
N PHE A 396 -23.99 -17.03 23.24
CA PHE A 396 -22.95 -17.37 22.26
C PHE A 396 -23.24 -16.67 20.95
N ASP A 397 -22.27 -15.89 20.49
CA ASP A 397 -22.20 -15.44 19.11
C ASP A 397 -21.18 -16.33 18.38
N TRP A 398 -21.51 -16.72 17.15
CA TRP A 398 -20.66 -17.62 16.41
C TRP A 398 -20.68 -17.32 14.90
N ALA A 399 -19.59 -17.65 14.24
CA ALA A 399 -19.51 -17.72 12.79
C ALA A 399 -18.75 -19.00 12.41
N ALA A 400 -19.15 -19.62 11.29
CA ALA A 400 -18.44 -20.76 10.70
C ALA A 400 -18.53 -20.69 9.19
N GLY A 401 -17.46 -21.06 8.49
CA GLY A 401 -17.44 -20.92 7.05
C GLY A 401 -16.49 -21.85 6.33
N PHE A 402 -16.68 -21.84 5.02
CA PHE A 402 -15.83 -22.50 4.03
C PHE A 402 -15.30 -21.42 3.08
N TYR A 403 -14.03 -21.54 2.72
CA TYR A 403 -13.35 -20.64 1.80
C TYR A 403 -12.61 -21.44 0.73
N TYR A 404 -12.73 -21.02 -0.52
CA TYR A 404 -11.96 -21.51 -1.63
C TYR A 404 -11.46 -20.33 -2.46
N SER A 405 -10.19 -20.35 -2.84
CA SER A 405 -9.65 -19.44 -3.85
C SER A 405 -8.70 -20.17 -4.78
N LYS A 406 -8.68 -19.71 -6.03
CA LYS A 406 -7.72 -20.12 -7.04
C LYS A 406 -7.20 -18.86 -7.72
N THR A 407 -5.90 -18.59 -7.56
CA THR A 407 -5.19 -17.47 -8.16
C THR A 407 -4.21 -17.98 -9.20
N GLU A 408 -4.31 -17.47 -10.41
CA GLU A 408 -3.37 -17.68 -11.51
C GLU A 408 -2.64 -16.35 -11.73
N GLN A 409 -1.31 -16.35 -11.70
CA GLN A 409 -0.47 -15.21 -12.02
C GLN A 409 0.49 -15.59 -13.14
N THR A 410 0.64 -14.68 -14.11
CA THR A 410 1.65 -14.80 -15.16
C THR A 410 2.50 -13.56 -15.20
N GLN A 411 3.78 -13.72 -15.49
CA GLN A 411 4.71 -12.64 -15.75
C GLN A 411 5.48 -12.95 -17.02
N GLU A 412 5.41 -12.06 -17.99
CA GLU A 412 6.25 -12.09 -19.19
C GLU A 412 7.22 -10.92 -19.13
N GLN A 413 8.51 -11.18 -19.34
CA GLN A 413 9.56 -10.20 -19.25
C GLN A 413 10.51 -10.31 -20.42
N ALA A 414 10.71 -9.19 -21.12
CA ALA A 414 11.61 -9.12 -22.26
C ALA A 414 12.64 -8.00 -22.05
N PHE A 415 13.86 -8.37 -21.66
CA PHE A 415 14.97 -7.44 -21.45
C PHE A 415 15.58 -7.00 -22.76
N GLY A 416 15.52 -5.72 -23.07
CA GLY A 416 16.22 -5.11 -24.18
C GLY A 416 17.75 -5.32 -24.04
N SER A 417 18.44 -5.53 -25.16
CA SER A 417 19.85 -5.84 -25.14
C SER A 417 20.78 -4.64 -24.99
N GLY A 418 20.28 -3.43 -25.19
CA GLY A 418 21.10 -2.22 -25.30
C GLY A 418 22.05 -2.24 -26.50
N ARG A 419 21.88 -3.16 -27.47
CA ARG A 419 22.73 -3.34 -28.63
C ARG A 419 22.13 -2.70 -29.86
N THR A 420 22.98 -1.97 -30.60
CA THR A 420 22.70 -1.67 -32.02
C THR A 420 23.15 -2.88 -32.84
N PRO A 421 22.34 -3.42 -33.74
CA PRO A 421 22.77 -4.50 -34.62
C PRO A 421 24.04 -4.12 -35.38
N GLY A 422 25.11 -4.93 -35.17
CA GLY A 422 26.42 -4.71 -35.84
C GLY A 422 27.40 -3.84 -35.08
N SER A 423 27.16 -3.45 -33.83
CA SER A 423 28.16 -2.78 -32.98
C SER A 423 29.02 -3.81 -32.24
N ASP A 424 30.38 -3.59 -32.30
CA ASP A 424 31.36 -4.33 -31.49
C ASP A 424 31.25 -3.82 -30.04
N PHE A 425 30.38 -4.38 -29.22
CA PHE A 425 30.40 -4.09 -27.79
C PHE A 425 31.46 -4.92 -27.08
N PRO A 426 32.22 -4.31 -26.12
CA PRO A 426 33.08 -5.09 -25.27
C PRO A 426 32.25 -6.10 -24.47
N SER A 427 32.78 -7.32 -24.36
CA SER A 427 32.17 -8.41 -23.58
C SER A 427 31.94 -7.95 -22.13
N TRP A 428 30.85 -8.35 -21.54
CA TRP A 428 30.55 -8.16 -20.13
C TRP A 428 31.69 -8.68 -19.26
N ASN A 429 32.49 -7.79 -18.64
CA ASN A 429 33.62 -8.10 -17.77
C ASN A 429 34.42 -9.36 -18.16
N GLY A 430 34.52 -9.65 -19.48
CA GLY A 430 35.19 -10.85 -19.98
C GLY A 430 34.30 -12.12 -19.94
N SER A 431 33.04 -12.06 -19.51
CA SER A 431 32.08 -13.16 -19.58
C SER A 431 31.59 -13.31 -21.02
N GLY A 432 31.66 -14.39 -21.64
CA GLY A 432 31.35 -14.61 -23.05
C GLY A 432 29.90 -14.41 -23.53
N PHE A 433 29.09 -13.58 -22.84
CA PHE A 433 27.65 -13.38 -23.15
C PHE A 433 27.38 -12.81 -24.54
N ASP A 434 28.30 -12.04 -25.08
CA ASP A 434 28.18 -11.47 -26.41
C ASP A 434 28.26 -12.53 -27.53
N TYR A 435 28.65 -13.76 -27.20
CA TYR A 435 28.69 -14.87 -28.14
C TYR A 435 27.33 -15.57 -28.32
N TYR A 436 26.37 -15.33 -27.40
CA TYR A 436 25.06 -15.97 -27.49
C TYR A 436 24.09 -15.17 -28.37
N PRO A 437 23.28 -15.83 -29.22
CA PRO A 437 22.28 -15.14 -29.99
C PRO A 437 21.23 -14.53 -29.09
N GLN A 438 20.81 -13.30 -29.40
CA GLN A 438 19.68 -12.64 -28.76
C GLN A 438 18.38 -13.34 -29.12
N VAL A 439 17.43 -13.36 -28.18
CA VAL A 439 16.07 -13.81 -28.47
C VAL A 439 15.44 -12.78 -29.43
N ASP A 440 14.90 -13.28 -30.54
CA ASP A 440 14.35 -12.46 -31.62
C ASP A 440 15.29 -11.37 -32.15
N GLY A 441 16.63 -11.55 -31.98
CA GLY A 441 17.64 -10.59 -32.38
C GLY A 441 17.61 -9.26 -31.61
N LYS A 442 16.89 -9.17 -30.50
CA LYS A 442 16.59 -7.94 -29.76
C LYS A 442 16.79 -8.06 -28.25
N TYR A 443 16.41 -9.20 -27.64
CA TYR A 443 16.39 -9.33 -26.19
C TYR A 443 17.59 -10.11 -25.65
N SER A 444 18.15 -9.63 -24.55
CA SER A 444 19.22 -10.32 -23.80
C SER A 444 18.68 -11.37 -22.84
N LEU A 445 17.43 -11.21 -22.41
CA LEU A 445 16.66 -12.21 -21.67
C LEU A 445 15.20 -12.14 -22.11
N TYR A 446 14.60 -13.30 -22.27
CA TYR A 446 13.15 -13.48 -22.31
C TYR A 446 12.78 -14.46 -21.21
N GLN A 447 11.84 -14.08 -20.37
CA GLN A 447 11.34 -14.91 -19.28
C GLN A 447 9.82 -14.94 -19.32
N GLU A 448 9.28 -16.11 -19.12
CA GLU A 448 7.86 -16.34 -18.92
C GLU A 448 7.70 -17.17 -17.64
N LEU A 449 6.88 -16.69 -16.71
CA LEU A 449 6.68 -17.27 -15.40
C LEU A 449 5.19 -17.39 -15.13
N GLU A 450 4.76 -18.58 -14.71
CA GLU A 450 3.38 -18.88 -14.35
C GLU A 450 3.32 -19.47 -12.95
N VAL A 451 2.33 -19.03 -12.18
CA VAL A 451 2.07 -19.51 -10.82
C VAL A 451 0.58 -19.74 -10.64
N GLU A 452 0.25 -20.87 -10.04
CA GLU A 452 -1.09 -21.18 -9.57
C GLU A 452 -1.06 -21.39 -8.06
N ASP A 453 -1.85 -20.59 -7.31
CA ASP A 453 -2.11 -20.72 -5.89
C ASP A 453 -3.54 -21.18 -5.67
N GLU A 454 -3.76 -22.34 -5.03
CA GLU A 454 -5.07 -22.82 -4.62
C GLU A 454 -5.16 -22.91 -3.10
N GLN A 455 -6.15 -22.26 -2.51
CA GLN A 455 -6.42 -22.34 -1.07
C GLN A 455 -7.82 -22.89 -0.81
N THR A 456 -7.91 -23.90 0.03
CA THR A 456 -9.17 -24.40 0.60
C THR A 456 -9.11 -24.31 2.11
N ALA A 457 -10.11 -23.73 2.74
CA ALA A 457 -10.10 -23.59 4.20
C ALA A 457 -11.50 -23.76 4.82
N VAL A 458 -11.49 -24.19 6.09
CA VAL A 458 -12.64 -24.10 6.97
C VAL A 458 -12.27 -23.29 8.19
N PHE A 459 -13.20 -22.47 8.67
CA PHE A 459 -12.98 -21.63 9.83
C PHE A 459 -14.21 -21.56 10.72
N ALA A 460 -13.99 -21.28 11.99
CA ALA A 460 -15.06 -21.02 12.94
C ALA A 460 -14.57 -20.05 14.03
N SER A 461 -15.50 -19.26 14.55
CA SER A 461 -15.31 -18.41 15.73
C SER A 461 -16.51 -18.52 16.66
N VAL A 462 -16.28 -18.37 17.95
CA VAL A 462 -17.30 -18.29 18.97
C VAL A 462 -16.91 -17.26 20.02
N ASP A 463 -17.84 -16.38 20.35
CA ASP A 463 -17.76 -15.44 21.46
C ASP A 463 -18.73 -15.92 22.55
N TRP A 464 -18.18 -16.24 23.73
CA TRP A 464 -18.93 -16.60 24.90
C TRP A 464 -19.12 -15.39 25.79
N LYS A 465 -20.34 -14.86 25.87
CA LYS A 465 -20.77 -13.77 26.77
C LYS A 465 -20.95 -14.34 28.18
N ALA A 466 -19.84 -14.48 28.93
CA ALA A 466 -19.85 -15.05 30.30
C ALA A 466 -20.59 -14.15 31.28
N SER A 467 -20.64 -12.83 31.00
CA SER A 467 -21.49 -11.86 31.68
C SER A 467 -21.71 -10.65 30.74
N ALA A 468 -22.51 -9.68 31.13
CA ALA A 468 -22.68 -8.43 30.37
C ALA A 468 -21.34 -7.67 30.17
N ALA A 469 -20.37 -7.85 31.07
CA ALA A 469 -19.09 -7.16 31.03
C ALA A 469 -17.92 -8.04 30.57
N LEU A 470 -18.11 -9.33 30.29
CA LEU A 470 -16.99 -10.24 30.05
C LEU A 470 -17.31 -11.23 28.92
N VAL A 471 -16.50 -11.14 27.85
CA VAL A 471 -16.62 -12.01 26.67
C VAL A 471 -15.29 -12.76 26.48
N PHE A 472 -15.39 -14.05 26.19
CA PHE A 472 -14.26 -14.89 25.77
C PHE A 472 -14.43 -15.27 24.32
N THR A 473 -13.41 -15.00 23.51
CA THR A 473 -13.34 -15.33 22.08
C THR A 473 -12.46 -16.55 21.86
N ALA A 474 -12.94 -17.50 21.06
CA ALA A 474 -12.13 -18.57 20.50
C ALA A 474 -12.41 -18.72 19.02
N ALA A 475 -11.36 -18.75 18.18
CA ALA A 475 -11.51 -18.92 16.75
C ALA A 475 -10.36 -19.77 16.20
N ALA A 476 -10.62 -20.46 15.09
CA ALA A 476 -9.62 -21.26 14.40
C ALA A 476 -9.91 -21.35 12.91
N ARG A 477 -8.85 -21.44 12.10
CA ARG A 477 -8.92 -21.76 10.67
C ARG A 477 -7.94 -22.88 10.35
N LEU A 478 -8.38 -23.81 9.53
CA LEU A 478 -7.55 -24.86 8.93
C LEU A 478 -7.54 -24.64 7.42
N SER A 479 -6.37 -24.29 6.89
CA SER A 479 -6.16 -23.99 5.48
C SER A 479 -5.27 -25.05 4.84
N GLN A 480 -5.61 -25.50 3.63
CA GLN A 480 -4.74 -26.24 2.76
C GLN A 480 -4.37 -25.35 1.57
N ASN A 481 -3.08 -25.16 1.35
CA ASN A 481 -2.54 -24.39 0.24
C ASN A 481 -1.85 -25.34 -0.73
N LYS A 482 -2.06 -25.15 -2.03
CA LYS A 482 -1.30 -25.77 -3.10
C LYS A 482 -0.70 -24.67 -3.95
N PHE A 483 0.52 -24.89 -4.41
CA PHE A 483 1.29 -23.95 -5.18
C PHE A 483 1.97 -24.73 -6.32
N ASP A 484 1.69 -24.31 -7.55
CA ASP A 484 2.33 -24.84 -8.75
C ASP A 484 3.09 -23.70 -9.43
N TYR A 485 4.30 -23.98 -9.87
CA TYR A 485 5.25 -23.01 -10.40
C TYR A 485 5.88 -23.52 -11.69
N TRP A 486 5.92 -22.66 -12.71
CA TRP A 486 6.62 -22.86 -13.96
C TRP A 486 7.36 -21.59 -14.37
N ASP A 487 8.64 -21.69 -14.70
CA ASP A 487 9.51 -20.57 -15.10
C ASP A 487 10.36 -20.99 -16.29
N MET A 488 10.29 -20.24 -17.39
CA MET A 488 11.09 -20.43 -18.60
C MET A 488 11.93 -19.20 -18.84
N LYS A 489 13.24 -19.40 -19.00
CA LYS A 489 14.21 -18.36 -19.37
C LYS A 489 14.95 -18.72 -20.62
N ASP A 490 15.19 -17.72 -21.48
CA ASP A 490 15.96 -17.87 -22.73
C ASP A 490 16.81 -16.62 -22.96
N GLY A 491 17.90 -16.75 -23.71
CA GLY A 491 18.75 -15.64 -24.16
C GLY A 491 20.13 -15.58 -23.50
N PRO A 492 20.93 -14.60 -23.90
CA PRO A 492 22.30 -14.41 -23.42
C PRO A 492 22.43 -14.38 -21.90
N LEU A 493 21.54 -13.69 -21.19
CA LEU A 493 21.55 -13.62 -19.72
C LEU A 493 21.19 -14.95 -19.03
N ASN A 494 20.72 -15.93 -19.80
CA ASN A 494 20.55 -17.32 -19.36
C ASN A 494 21.62 -18.25 -20.01
N SER A 495 22.84 -17.76 -20.19
CA SER A 495 23.97 -18.49 -20.83
C SER A 495 23.63 -19.01 -22.24
N GLY A 496 22.79 -18.29 -22.98
CA GLY A 496 22.36 -18.60 -24.35
C GLY A 496 21.57 -19.90 -24.49
N THR A 497 21.02 -20.41 -23.40
CA THR A 497 20.28 -21.66 -23.39
C THR A 497 18.87 -21.44 -22.82
N ARG A 498 17.89 -22.09 -23.43
CA ARG A 498 16.55 -22.14 -22.86
C ARG A 498 16.52 -23.09 -21.67
N SER A 499 16.10 -22.60 -20.51
CA SER A 499 15.87 -23.39 -19.31
C SER A 499 14.41 -23.35 -18.88
N VAL A 500 13.94 -24.44 -18.28
CA VAL A 500 12.61 -24.50 -17.66
C VAL A 500 12.77 -25.07 -16.26
N VAL A 501 12.14 -24.42 -15.30
CA VAL A 501 12.06 -24.84 -13.90
C VAL A 501 10.60 -25.05 -13.54
N THR A 502 10.30 -26.13 -12.85
CA THR A 502 8.97 -26.40 -12.30
C THR A 502 9.11 -26.80 -10.84
N ALA A 503 8.15 -26.39 -10.03
CA ALA A 503 8.06 -26.82 -8.64
C ALA A 503 6.58 -26.88 -8.22
N ASP A 504 6.29 -27.75 -7.27
CA ASP A 504 4.99 -27.83 -6.61
C ASP A 504 5.15 -27.93 -5.10
N GLN A 505 4.24 -27.33 -4.35
CA GLN A 505 4.19 -27.41 -2.90
C GLN A 505 2.76 -27.61 -2.42
N LYS A 506 2.64 -28.30 -1.27
CA LYS A 506 1.37 -28.50 -0.60
C LYS A 506 1.57 -28.39 0.91
N GLU A 507 0.89 -27.45 1.50
CA GLU A 507 1.02 -27.12 2.92
C GLU A 507 -0.35 -27.11 3.61
N THR A 508 -0.33 -27.31 4.93
CA THR A 508 -1.53 -27.24 5.76
C THR A 508 -1.24 -26.37 6.98
N ALA A 509 -1.91 -25.23 7.08
CA ALA A 509 -1.72 -24.28 8.14
C ALA A 509 -2.92 -24.27 9.10
N PHE A 510 -2.63 -24.20 10.39
CA PHE A 510 -3.61 -24.03 11.46
C PHE A 510 -3.38 -22.68 12.17
N THR A 511 -4.39 -21.79 12.12
CA THR A 511 -4.32 -20.45 12.69
C THR A 511 -5.40 -20.24 13.77
N PRO A 512 -5.07 -20.52 15.05
CA PRO A 512 -5.95 -20.27 16.17
C PRO A 512 -5.89 -18.81 16.64
N LYS A 513 -6.99 -18.35 17.27
CA LYS A 513 -7.08 -17.10 18.02
C LYS A 513 -7.85 -17.34 19.30
N VAL A 514 -7.38 -16.77 20.41
CA VAL A 514 -8.13 -16.69 21.65
C VAL A 514 -8.08 -15.27 22.17
N GLY A 515 -9.14 -14.84 22.86
CA GLY A 515 -9.22 -13.49 23.38
C GLY A 515 -10.12 -13.40 24.60
N VAL A 516 -9.94 -12.34 25.36
CA VAL A 516 -10.83 -11.91 26.44
C VAL A 516 -11.07 -10.42 26.31
N THR A 517 -12.33 -10.03 26.41
CA THR A 517 -12.77 -8.64 26.40
C THR A 517 -13.52 -8.36 27.69
N TRP A 518 -13.16 -7.25 28.33
CA TRP A 518 -13.77 -6.77 29.56
C TRP A 518 -14.26 -5.33 29.38
N THR A 519 -15.56 -5.14 29.42
CA THR A 519 -16.28 -3.86 29.34
C THR A 519 -16.95 -3.58 30.68
N PRO A 520 -16.23 -2.95 31.64
CA PRO A 520 -16.78 -2.68 32.97
C PRO A 520 -17.96 -1.73 32.95
N ASP A 521 -18.04 -0.87 31.96
CA ASP A 521 -19.06 0.13 31.69
C ASP A 521 -19.09 0.47 30.18
N ASP A 522 -20.02 1.33 29.77
CA ASP A 522 -20.22 1.72 28.36
C ASP A 522 -19.12 2.65 27.82
N GLU A 523 -18.22 3.17 28.67
CA GLU A 523 -17.14 4.10 28.30
C GLU A 523 -15.79 3.39 28.17
N ASN A 524 -15.65 2.17 28.69
CA ASN A 524 -14.35 1.51 28.82
C ASN A 524 -14.36 0.08 28.33
N MET A 525 -13.46 -0.25 27.41
CA MET A 525 -13.17 -1.61 26.98
C MET A 525 -11.68 -1.92 27.17
N PHE A 526 -11.40 -3.10 27.74
CA PHE A 526 -10.05 -3.68 27.83
C PHE A 526 -10.06 -5.05 27.19
N TYR A 527 -9.02 -5.39 26.46
CA TYR A 527 -8.94 -6.70 25.83
C TYR A 527 -7.52 -7.26 25.82
N SER A 528 -7.43 -8.57 25.66
CA SER A 528 -6.18 -9.27 25.39
C SER A 528 -6.44 -10.37 24.37
N THR A 529 -5.55 -10.48 23.39
CA THR A 529 -5.64 -11.51 22.34
C THR A 529 -4.32 -12.22 22.13
N LEU A 530 -4.40 -13.49 21.76
CA LEU A 530 -3.33 -14.33 21.25
C LEU A 530 -3.77 -14.88 19.90
N SER A 531 -3.04 -14.58 18.84
CA SER A 531 -3.40 -14.97 17.47
C SER A 531 -2.19 -15.45 16.68
N LYS A 532 -2.42 -16.41 15.76
CA LYS A 532 -1.40 -16.91 14.85
C LYS A 532 -1.69 -16.41 13.41
N GLY A 533 -0.65 -15.92 12.72
CA GLY A 533 -0.63 -15.66 11.29
C GLY A 533 0.37 -16.59 10.59
N TYR A 534 0.21 -16.76 9.27
CA TYR A 534 1.15 -17.53 8.47
C TYR A 534 1.18 -16.98 7.03
N ARG A 535 2.25 -17.32 6.34
CA ARG A 535 2.44 -17.08 4.93
C ARG A 535 2.95 -18.36 4.27
N PRO A 536 2.32 -18.84 3.17
CA PRO A 536 2.76 -20.07 2.51
C PRO A 536 4.15 -19.91 1.89
N GLY A 537 4.85 -21.02 1.81
CA GLY A 537 6.08 -21.15 1.05
C GLY A 537 5.86 -21.05 -0.45
N GLY A 538 6.93 -21.29 -1.24
CA GLY A 538 6.85 -21.18 -2.68
C GLY A 538 8.14 -21.59 -3.37
N ALA A 539 8.19 -21.36 -4.68
CA ALA A 539 9.36 -21.53 -5.50
C ALA A 539 9.82 -20.20 -6.08
N GLN A 540 11.03 -20.18 -6.60
CA GLN A 540 11.66 -18.98 -7.13
C GLN A 540 12.49 -19.28 -8.38
N PRO A 541 12.72 -18.26 -9.24
CA PRO A 541 13.55 -18.40 -10.40
C PRO A 541 14.99 -18.82 -10.05
N ASN A 542 15.60 -19.62 -10.89
CA ASN A 542 17.03 -19.92 -10.77
C ASN A 542 17.87 -18.66 -10.95
N VAL A 543 18.84 -18.49 -10.06
CA VAL A 543 19.91 -17.48 -10.21
C VAL A 543 21.00 -18.06 -11.11
N ASN A 544 21.42 -17.28 -12.11
CA ASN A 544 22.47 -17.69 -13.04
C ASN A 544 23.82 -17.86 -12.32
N THR A 545 24.32 -19.09 -12.23
CA THR A 545 25.58 -19.41 -11.53
C THR A 545 26.82 -18.91 -12.24
N GLU A 546 26.77 -18.60 -13.52
CA GLU A 546 27.88 -18.01 -14.26
C GLU A 546 28.14 -16.55 -13.84
N PHE A 547 27.07 -15.79 -13.53
CA PHE A 547 27.15 -14.43 -13.01
C PHE A 547 27.37 -14.36 -11.51
N CYS A 548 26.55 -15.10 -10.77
CA CYS A 548 26.47 -15.02 -9.34
C CYS A 548 27.31 -16.08 -8.62
N GLY A 549 28.09 -16.86 -9.36
CA GLY A 549 28.84 -17.98 -8.80
C GLY A 549 29.82 -17.58 -7.70
N ALA A 550 30.41 -16.36 -7.78
CA ALA A 550 31.30 -15.86 -6.75
C ALA A 550 30.53 -15.60 -5.42
N ASP A 551 29.38 -14.98 -5.49
CA ASP A 551 28.54 -14.69 -4.34
C ASP A 551 27.97 -15.99 -3.74
N LEU A 552 27.46 -16.90 -4.59
CA LEU A 552 26.96 -18.20 -4.16
C LEU A 552 28.07 -19.04 -3.49
N ALA A 553 29.27 -19.05 -4.06
CA ALA A 553 30.41 -19.75 -3.47
C ALA A 553 30.82 -19.07 -2.13
N ALA A 554 30.78 -17.75 -2.02
CA ALA A 554 31.00 -17.04 -0.75
C ALA A 554 29.98 -17.46 0.31
N LEU A 555 28.75 -17.76 -0.07
CA LEU A 555 27.70 -18.28 0.80
C LEU A 555 27.79 -19.80 1.05
N GLY A 556 28.73 -20.50 0.40
CA GLY A 556 28.84 -21.97 0.48
C GLY A 556 27.79 -22.71 -0.32
N LEU A 557 27.18 -22.06 -1.31
CA LEU A 557 26.15 -22.61 -2.16
C LEU A 557 26.69 -22.95 -3.55
N SER A 558 26.20 -24.03 -4.14
CA SER A 558 26.47 -24.39 -5.55
C SER A 558 25.42 -23.82 -6.52
N GLY A 559 24.33 -23.29 -6.01
CA GLY A 559 23.21 -22.65 -6.69
C GLY A 559 22.26 -22.05 -5.68
N ALA A 560 21.42 -21.11 -6.07
CA ALA A 560 20.37 -20.60 -5.20
C ALA A 560 19.33 -21.70 -4.90
N PRO A 561 18.71 -21.71 -3.71
CA PRO A 561 17.57 -22.57 -3.43
C PRO A 561 16.45 -22.36 -4.47
N SER A 562 15.81 -23.43 -4.92
CA SER A 562 14.69 -23.36 -5.88
C SER A 562 13.34 -23.16 -5.21
N ALA A 563 13.26 -23.39 -3.89
CA ALA A 563 12.06 -23.27 -3.09
C ALA A 563 12.37 -22.69 -1.70
N TYR A 564 11.35 -22.19 -1.04
CA TYR A 564 11.37 -21.69 0.34
C TYR A 564 10.12 -22.17 1.08
N ASP A 565 10.24 -22.38 2.38
CA ASP A 565 9.18 -22.94 3.23
C ASP A 565 8.23 -21.86 3.75
N GLU A 566 7.09 -22.26 4.34
CA GLU A 566 6.17 -21.37 5.05
C GLU A 566 6.87 -20.65 6.19
N ASP A 567 6.40 -19.45 6.52
CA ASP A 567 6.74 -18.76 7.76
C ASP A 567 5.47 -18.46 8.57
N SER A 568 5.61 -18.31 9.88
CA SER A 568 4.46 -18.04 10.75
C SER A 568 4.84 -17.21 11.95
N LEU A 569 3.85 -16.49 12.50
CA LEU A 569 4.05 -15.70 13.69
C LEU A 569 2.96 -15.89 14.73
N TRP A 570 3.32 -15.70 15.99
CA TRP A 570 2.41 -15.52 17.11
C TRP A 570 2.42 -14.06 17.56
N ALA A 571 1.24 -13.50 17.78
CA ALA A 571 1.08 -12.15 18.31
C ALA A 571 0.30 -12.18 19.62
N TYR A 572 0.84 -11.52 20.62
CA TYR A 572 0.27 -11.26 21.93
C TYR A 572 -0.08 -9.78 21.98
N GLU A 573 -1.34 -9.45 22.22
CA GLU A 573 -1.81 -8.07 22.26
C GLU A 573 -2.61 -7.81 23.52
N VAL A 574 -2.44 -6.62 24.09
CA VAL A 574 -3.27 -6.06 25.16
C VAL A 574 -3.64 -4.66 24.77
N GLY A 575 -4.93 -4.36 24.77
CA GLY A 575 -5.42 -3.05 24.37
C GLY A 575 -6.52 -2.52 25.27
N SER A 576 -6.76 -1.22 25.13
CA SER A 576 -7.90 -0.54 25.75
C SER A 576 -8.48 0.51 24.81
N LYS A 577 -9.80 0.62 24.82
CA LYS A 577 -10.55 1.70 24.15
C LYS A 577 -11.41 2.39 25.20
N ASN A 578 -11.31 3.71 25.23
CA ASN A 578 -11.92 4.49 26.29
C ASN A 578 -12.56 5.76 25.70
N ASP A 579 -13.79 6.02 26.10
CA ASP A 579 -14.53 7.26 25.82
C ASP A 579 -14.76 7.99 27.11
N LEU A 580 -13.95 8.98 27.41
CA LEU A 580 -13.85 9.62 28.70
C LEU A 580 -14.44 11.05 28.65
N PHE A 581 -14.89 11.53 29.81
CA PHE A 581 -15.40 12.90 29.98
C PHE A 581 -16.62 13.19 29.08
N ASN A 582 -17.56 12.23 28.96
CA ASN A 582 -18.76 12.32 28.12
C ASN A 582 -18.41 12.56 26.65
N GLY A 583 -17.51 11.77 26.05
CA GLY A 583 -17.12 11.88 24.65
C GLY A 583 -16.08 12.94 24.33
N ALA A 584 -15.62 13.70 25.34
CA ALA A 584 -14.62 14.74 25.09
C ALA A 584 -13.20 14.20 24.83
N LEU A 585 -12.89 12.98 25.30
CA LEU A 585 -11.60 12.34 25.08
C LEU A 585 -11.81 10.88 24.69
N LYS A 586 -11.49 10.52 23.45
CA LYS A 586 -11.41 9.15 22.98
C LYS A 586 -9.95 8.68 22.95
N MET A 587 -9.72 7.47 23.43
CA MET A 587 -8.39 6.87 23.50
C MET A 587 -8.44 5.42 22.99
N ASP A 588 -7.47 5.05 22.15
CA ASP A 588 -7.18 3.67 21.78
C ASP A 588 -5.69 3.42 22.03
N LEU A 589 -5.37 2.45 22.89
CA LEU A 589 -4.02 2.10 23.27
C LEU A 589 -3.81 0.60 23.12
N ASN A 590 -2.77 0.20 22.37
CA ASN A 590 -2.42 -1.19 22.11
C ASN A 590 -0.95 -1.43 22.35
N LEU A 591 -0.66 -2.48 23.11
CA LEU A 591 0.69 -3.02 23.33
C LEU A 591 0.77 -4.39 22.67
N TYR A 592 1.80 -4.62 21.88
CA TYR A 592 1.96 -5.88 21.18
C TYR A 592 3.37 -6.47 21.30
N TYR A 593 3.42 -7.80 21.28
CA TYR A 593 4.64 -8.59 21.18
C TYR A 593 4.41 -9.70 20.15
N ILE A 594 5.35 -9.83 19.21
CA ILE A 594 5.26 -10.73 18.05
C ILE A 594 6.51 -11.61 18.02
N GLU A 595 6.30 -12.91 17.87
CA GLU A 595 7.35 -13.92 17.63
C GLU A 595 7.13 -14.45 16.21
N TRP A 596 8.03 -14.16 15.27
CA TRP A 596 7.94 -14.53 13.88
C TRP A 596 9.08 -15.47 13.52
N SER A 597 8.74 -16.71 13.16
CA SER A 597 9.69 -17.80 12.93
C SER A 597 9.88 -18.09 11.45
N ASP A 598 11.10 -18.53 11.11
CA ASP A 598 11.52 -18.98 9.77
C ASP A 598 11.24 -17.96 8.65
N ILE A 599 11.50 -16.69 8.93
CA ILE A 599 11.06 -15.60 8.05
C ILE A 599 11.59 -15.72 6.62
N GLN A 600 10.71 -15.59 5.63
CA GLN A 600 11.06 -15.49 4.23
C GLN A 600 11.67 -14.12 3.96
N GLN A 601 12.92 -14.08 3.55
CA GLN A 601 13.66 -12.85 3.29
C GLN A 601 14.55 -12.94 2.06
N GLU A 602 14.79 -11.81 1.46
CA GLU A 602 15.70 -11.66 0.34
C GLU A 602 17.16 -11.74 0.79
N VAL A 603 17.95 -12.54 0.08
CA VAL A 603 19.40 -12.63 0.20
C VAL A 603 20.02 -12.03 -1.04
N ASN A 604 20.51 -10.81 -0.93
CA ASN A 604 21.12 -10.08 -2.03
C ASN A 604 22.50 -10.63 -2.38
N LEU A 605 22.80 -10.73 -3.68
CA LEU A 605 24.05 -11.18 -4.26
C LEU A 605 24.77 -9.95 -4.85
N PRO A 606 25.68 -9.30 -4.10
CA PRO A 606 26.16 -7.95 -4.43
C PRO A 606 26.99 -7.87 -5.71
N THR A 607 27.68 -8.95 -6.10
CA THR A 607 28.53 -8.97 -7.31
C THR A 607 27.70 -8.99 -8.60
N CYS A 608 26.55 -9.66 -8.59
CA CYS A 608 25.69 -9.80 -9.76
C CYS A 608 24.40 -8.98 -9.67
N SER A 609 24.16 -8.28 -8.55
CA SER A 609 22.96 -7.49 -8.29
C SER A 609 21.65 -8.25 -8.47
N LEU A 610 21.67 -9.54 -8.17
CA LEU A 610 20.50 -10.42 -8.11
C LEU A 610 20.26 -10.85 -6.66
N SER A 611 19.19 -11.59 -6.44
CA SER A 611 18.82 -12.10 -5.10
C SER A 611 18.13 -13.45 -5.19
N PHE A 612 17.98 -14.11 -4.05
CA PHE A 612 17.11 -15.25 -3.88
C PHE A 612 16.39 -15.17 -2.53
N ILE A 613 15.28 -15.90 -2.39
CA ILE A 613 14.51 -15.97 -1.16
C ILE A 613 15.07 -17.12 -0.31
N GLY A 614 15.30 -16.87 0.97
CA GLY A 614 15.64 -17.88 1.95
C GLY A 614 14.79 -17.75 3.21
N ASN A 615 14.50 -18.87 3.87
CA ASN A 615 14.02 -18.85 5.25
C ASN A 615 15.23 -18.58 6.15
N LEU A 616 15.19 -17.42 6.82
CA LEU A 616 16.29 -17.01 7.67
C LEU A 616 16.04 -17.43 9.13
N SER A 617 16.25 -16.59 10.10
CA SER A 617 16.07 -16.88 11.52
C SER A 617 14.75 -16.31 12.03
N ASP A 618 14.55 -16.43 13.33
CA ASP A 618 13.43 -15.85 14.04
C ASP A 618 13.61 -14.34 14.25
N VAL A 619 12.51 -13.64 14.36
CA VAL A 619 12.43 -12.20 14.57
C VAL A 619 11.43 -11.89 15.67
N THR A 620 11.82 -11.03 16.59
CA THR A 620 10.92 -10.48 17.61
C THR A 620 10.50 -9.07 17.27
N GLY A 621 9.18 -8.85 17.21
CA GLY A 621 8.56 -7.54 17.07
C GLY A 621 7.89 -7.10 18.36
N LYS A 622 8.09 -5.85 18.79
CA LYS A 622 7.39 -5.28 19.95
C LYS A 622 7.10 -3.81 19.72
N GLY A 623 5.96 -3.38 20.23
CA GLY A 623 5.60 -1.98 20.03
C GLY A 623 4.34 -1.54 20.72
N VAL A 624 3.98 -0.31 20.37
CA VAL A 624 2.83 0.40 20.92
C VAL A 624 2.15 1.15 19.79
N ASP A 625 0.83 1.04 19.68
CA ASP A 625 -0.02 1.93 18.91
C ASP A 625 -0.90 2.70 19.88
N ALA A 626 -0.93 4.02 19.76
CA ALA A 626 -1.77 4.88 20.59
C ALA A 626 -2.43 5.95 19.73
N SER A 627 -3.72 6.18 19.93
CA SER A 627 -4.45 7.28 19.33
C SER A 627 -5.34 7.98 20.35
N PHE A 628 -5.41 9.30 20.22
CA PHE A 628 -6.15 10.19 21.10
C PHE A 628 -6.93 11.17 20.23
N SER A 629 -8.21 11.34 20.48
CA SER A 629 -9.02 12.44 19.95
C SER A 629 -9.60 13.22 21.13
N PHE A 630 -9.35 14.50 21.16
CA PHE A 630 -9.76 15.40 22.23
C PHE A 630 -10.57 16.58 21.70
N SER A 631 -11.81 16.69 22.15
CA SER A 631 -12.77 17.72 21.77
C SER A 631 -13.11 18.60 22.98
N PRO A 632 -12.22 19.54 23.40
CA PRO A 632 -12.46 20.39 24.58
C PRO A 632 -13.63 21.36 24.40
N LEU A 633 -13.99 21.65 23.16
CA LEU A 633 -15.11 22.49 22.76
C LEU A 633 -15.83 21.81 21.61
N ALA A 634 -17.14 22.02 21.47
CA ALA A 634 -17.90 21.49 20.33
C ALA A 634 -17.36 21.94 18.96
N SER A 635 -16.63 23.07 18.93
CA SER A 635 -16.01 23.61 17.71
C SER A 635 -14.54 23.25 17.52
N LEU A 636 -13.90 22.55 18.46
CA LEU A 636 -12.47 22.25 18.39
C LEU A 636 -12.21 20.79 18.65
N GLU A 637 -11.64 20.11 17.68
CA GLU A 637 -11.14 18.75 17.79
C GLU A 637 -9.63 18.73 17.52
N MET A 638 -8.90 18.00 18.34
CA MET A 638 -7.48 17.76 18.20
C MET A 638 -7.23 16.28 18.32
N GLY A 639 -6.40 15.71 17.44
CA GLY A 639 -6.00 14.33 17.52
C GLY A 639 -4.50 14.15 17.48
N PHE A 640 -4.07 13.05 18.05
CA PHE A 640 -2.69 12.61 18.00
C PHE A 640 -2.67 11.09 17.94
N ALA A 641 -1.95 10.55 16.95
CA ALA A 641 -1.74 9.11 16.85
C ALA A 641 -0.25 8.82 16.68
N VAL A 642 0.25 7.79 17.36
CA VAL A 642 1.67 7.41 17.32
C VAL A 642 1.82 5.90 17.37
N GLY A 643 2.73 5.39 16.53
CA GLY A 643 3.20 4.02 16.52
C GLY A 643 4.69 3.97 16.88
N TYR A 644 5.04 3.09 17.79
CA TYR A 644 6.41 2.68 18.03
C TYR A 644 6.55 1.21 17.67
N ASN A 645 7.53 0.88 16.83
CA ASN A 645 7.79 -0.47 16.36
C ASN A 645 9.29 -0.79 16.43
N ASP A 646 9.65 -1.90 17.07
CA ASP A 646 11.02 -2.41 17.13
C ASP A 646 11.00 -3.91 16.79
N THR A 647 11.20 -4.22 15.50
CA THR A 647 11.21 -5.58 14.96
C THR A 647 12.64 -5.92 14.54
N THR A 648 13.24 -6.91 15.22
CA THR A 648 14.67 -7.23 15.12
C THR A 648 14.92 -8.73 15.03
N TYR A 649 16.01 -9.12 14.34
CA TYR A 649 16.52 -10.49 14.35
C TYR A 649 16.97 -10.88 15.78
N ASP A 650 16.58 -12.08 16.21
CA ASP A 650 16.90 -12.58 17.55
C ASP A 650 18.36 -13.05 17.65
N ASP A 651 18.86 -13.70 16.60
CA ASP A 651 20.18 -14.30 16.53
C ASP A 651 20.97 -13.84 15.29
N ASP A 652 22.30 -14.08 15.32
CA ASP A 652 23.15 -13.96 14.15
C ASP A 652 22.82 -15.07 13.14
N VAL A 653 22.54 -14.68 11.89
CA VAL A 653 22.22 -15.62 10.79
C VAL A 653 23.44 -15.83 9.93
N TYR A 654 23.92 -17.07 9.83
CA TYR A 654 25.09 -17.42 9.05
C TYR A 654 24.72 -18.28 7.84
N ALA A 655 25.38 -18.02 6.70
CA ALA A 655 25.40 -18.93 5.57
C ALA A 655 26.23 -20.20 5.85
N GLY A 656 26.12 -21.21 4.99
CA GLY A 656 26.72 -22.53 5.21
C GLY A 656 28.24 -22.58 5.42
N ASN A 657 29.00 -21.55 5.00
CA ASN A 657 30.44 -21.42 5.22
C ASN A 657 30.83 -20.37 6.29
N GLY A 658 29.88 -19.93 7.11
CA GLY A 658 30.12 -19.03 8.24
C GLY A 658 30.13 -17.54 7.88
N VAL A 659 29.64 -17.15 6.72
CA VAL A 659 29.42 -15.73 6.36
C VAL A 659 28.18 -15.22 7.06
N LEU A 660 28.29 -14.09 7.74
CA LEU A 660 27.19 -13.45 8.45
C LEU A 660 26.22 -12.76 7.46
N LEU A 661 24.98 -13.23 7.41
CA LEU A 661 23.92 -12.64 6.56
C LEU A 661 23.18 -11.52 7.30
N LYS A 662 22.76 -11.78 8.52
CA LYS A 662 22.07 -10.82 9.39
C LYS A 662 22.65 -10.94 10.79
N SER A 663 22.66 -9.86 11.55
CA SER A 663 23.17 -9.90 12.92
C SER A 663 22.05 -9.76 13.94
N ALA A 664 22.23 -10.38 15.10
CA ALA A 664 21.34 -10.21 16.25
C ALA A 664 21.09 -8.72 16.56
N GLY A 665 19.84 -8.36 16.78
CA GLY A 665 19.39 -6.98 16.99
C GLY A 665 19.39 -6.10 15.74
N GLN A 666 19.69 -6.65 14.56
CA GLN A 666 19.49 -5.93 13.30
C GLN A 666 18.00 -5.77 13.03
N ARG A 667 17.56 -4.56 12.71
CA ARG A 667 16.15 -4.26 12.42
C ARG A 667 15.73 -4.84 11.09
N LEU A 668 14.44 -5.20 11.00
CA LEU A 668 13.87 -5.82 9.81
C LEU A 668 13.43 -4.77 8.80
N SER A 669 12.53 -3.86 9.14
CA SER A 669 12.02 -2.86 8.21
C SER A 669 11.33 -1.68 8.89
N GLY A 670 11.10 -0.62 8.13
CA GLY A 670 10.30 0.55 8.50
C GLY A 670 10.93 1.49 9.54
N PRO A 671 10.29 2.64 9.80
CA PRO A 671 10.67 3.55 10.86
C PRO A 671 10.29 2.97 12.23
N ARG A 672 11.06 3.33 13.26
CA ARG A 672 10.67 3.01 14.66
C ARG A 672 9.48 3.82 15.13
N TRP A 673 9.41 5.07 14.71
CA TRP A 673 8.33 5.96 15.09
C TRP A 673 7.61 6.46 13.84
N SER A 674 6.31 6.34 13.86
CA SER A 674 5.40 6.97 12.91
C SER A 674 4.26 7.62 13.67
N GLY A 675 3.72 8.71 13.15
CA GLY A 675 2.59 9.32 13.80
C GLY A 675 2.05 10.52 13.06
N ASN A 676 0.87 10.94 13.48
CA ASN A 676 0.22 12.13 12.99
C ASN A 676 -0.39 12.93 14.15
N ALA A 677 -0.58 14.20 13.90
CA ALA A 677 -1.33 15.11 14.77
C ALA A 677 -2.23 15.97 13.92
N PHE A 678 -3.47 16.18 14.35
CA PHE A 678 -4.37 17.09 13.65
C PHE A 678 -5.06 18.07 14.58
N LEU A 679 -5.48 19.16 13.99
CA LEU A 679 -6.36 20.15 14.60
C LEU A 679 -7.46 20.48 13.61
N GLN A 680 -8.71 20.38 14.03
CA GLN A 680 -9.88 20.83 13.29
C GLN A 680 -10.66 21.84 14.11
N TYR A 681 -10.95 22.97 13.50
CA TYR A 681 -11.73 24.03 14.13
C TYR A 681 -12.94 24.40 13.27
N GLU A 682 -14.14 24.17 13.80
CA GLU A 682 -15.39 24.54 13.20
C GLU A 682 -15.67 26.04 13.44
N MET A 683 -16.01 26.75 12.39
CA MET A 683 -16.21 28.21 12.42
C MET A 683 -17.28 28.64 11.43
N MET A 684 -17.76 29.85 11.57
CA MET A 684 -18.60 30.46 10.53
C MET A 684 -17.71 31.14 9.48
N VAL A 685 -17.89 30.79 8.24
CA VAL A 685 -17.29 31.44 7.07
C VAL A 685 -18.38 32.26 6.38
N MET A 686 -18.39 33.58 6.62
CA MET A 686 -19.52 34.47 6.30
C MET A 686 -20.81 34.02 7.03
N GLU A 687 -21.79 33.52 6.29
CA GLU A 687 -23.07 33.00 6.81
C GLU A 687 -23.20 31.48 6.81
N TYR A 688 -22.13 30.79 6.41
CA TYR A 688 -22.09 29.35 6.25
C TYR A 688 -21.24 28.68 7.32
N GLU A 689 -21.59 27.46 7.69
CA GLU A 689 -20.73 26.61 8.49
C GLU A 689 -19.48 26.27 7.71
N GLY A 690 -18.34 26.35 8.34
CA GLY A 690 -17.06 26.04 7.73
C GLY A 690 -16.07 25.49 8.74
N TYR A 691 -14.92 25.11 8.25
CA TYR A 691 -13.87 24.53 9.09
C TYR A 691 -12.47 24.95 8.63
N PHE A 692 -11.56 24.91 9.57
CA PHE A 692 -10.11 24.88 9.32
C PHE A 692 -9.57 23.58 9.84
N ARG A 693 -8.77 22.88 9.01
CA ARG A 693 -8.07 21.67 9.39
C ARG A 693 -6.58 21.79 9.09
N MET A 694 -5.75 21.19 9.96
CA MET A 694 -4.31 21.07 9.82
C MET A 694 -3.93 19.65 10.22
N ASP A 695 -3.19 18.95 9.37
CA ASP A 695 -2.66 17.62 9.61
C ASP A 695 -1.14 17.65 9.48
N TYR A 696 -0.44 17.07 10.45
CA TYR A 696 1.01 16.94 10.47
C TYR A 696 1.41 15.48 10.70
N ASP A 697 2.16 14.92 9.75
CA ASP A 697 2.61 13.54 9.74
C ASP A 697 4.13 13.48 9.87
N PHE A 698 4.63 12.46 10.56
CA PHE A 698 6.07 12.29 10.73
C PHE A 698 6.48 10.82 10.81
N THR A 699 7.71 10.54 10.34
CA THR A 699 8.44 9.30 10.66
C THR A 699 9.79 9.65 11.28
N ARG A 700 10.34 8.75 12.11
CA ARG A 700 11.66 8.93 12.72
C ARG A 700 12.38 7.59 12.85
N ASP A 701 13.71 7.67 12.83
CA ASP A 701 14.60 6.52 12.98
C ASP A 701 14.34 5.47 11.88
N ASN A 702 14.44 5.92 10.61
CA ASN A 702 14.27 5.06 9.44
C ASN A 702 15.42 4.05 9.33
N LEU A 703 15.19 2.95 8.65
CA LEU A 703 16.18 1.91 8.42
C LEU A 703 17.12 2.29 7.26
N ALA A 704 18.39 1.88 7.34
CA ALA A 704 19.30 1.95 6.21
C ALA A 704 18.97 0.86 5.19
N ALA A 705 18.72 1.26 3.93
CA ALA A 705 18.43 0.33 2.84
C ALA A 705 19.66 -0.57 2.51
N GLY A 706 20.89 -0.07 2.71
CA GLY A 706 22.14 -0.79 2.51
C GLY A 706 22.44 -1.89 3.53
N GLY A 707 21.57 -2.11 4.51
CA GLY A 707 21.76 -3.13 5.53
C GLY A 707 22.68 -2.70 6.67
N ARG A 708 23.38 -3.64 7.31
CA ARG A 708 24.25 -3.38 8.45
C ARG A 708 25.70 -3.72 8.17
N SER A 709 26.60 -2.83 8.56
CA SER A 709 28.05 -3.05 8.38
C SER A 709 28.51 -4.39 8.99
N GLY A 710 29.24 -5.15 8.19
CA GLY A 710 29.77 -6.47 8.57
C GLY A 710 28.88 -7.64 8.17
N THR A 711 27.70 -7.41 7.63
CA THR A 711 26.86 -8.47 7.03
C THR A 711 27.14 -8.60 5.52
N PHE A 712 26.86 -9.77 4.96
CA PHE A 712 26.93 -10.01 3.52
C PHE A 712 25.92 -9.12 2.78
N GLY A 713 26.34 -8.54 1.66
CA GLY A 713 25.51 -7.61 0.89
C GLY A 713 25.34 -6.22 1.52
N TYR A 714 26.16 -5.87 2.55
CA TYR A 714 26.15 -4.51 3.10
C TYR A 714 26.60 -3.49 2.04
N ASP A 715 25.78 -2.46 1.84
CA ASP A 715 26.06 -1.35 0.97
C ASP A 715 26.28 -0.06 1.78
N PRO A 716 27.53 0.45 1.83
CA PRO A 716 27.84 1.64 2.61
C PRO A 716 27.28 2.93 2.01
N ASP A 717 26.83 2.91 0.75
CA ASP A 717 26.33 4.09 0.04
C ASP A 717 24.86 4.35 0.28
N LEU A 718 24.13 3.37 0.86
CA LEU A 718 22.72 3.44 1.20
C LEU A 718 22.51 3.58 2.71
N ASP A 719 22.90 4.71 3.27
CA ASP A 719 22.66 5.06 4.67
C ASP A 719 21.18 5.19 5.00
N ALA A 720 20.86 5.20 6.30
CA ALA A 720 19.52 5.45 6.79
C ALA A 720 19.03 6.84 6.34
N LEU A 721 17.85 6.86 5.73
CA LEU A 721 17.19 8.11 5.37
C LEU A 721 16.79 8.89 6.63
N PRO A 722 16.86 10.22 6.61
CA PRO A 722 16.29 11.05 7.66
C PRO A 722 14.80 10.75 7.86
N GLY A 723 14.29 11.03 9.05
CA GLY A 723 12.85 10.99 9.28
C GLY A 723 12.12 12.00 8.40
N THR A 724 10.88 11.70 8.06
CA THR A 724 10.05 12.52 7.18
C THR A 724 9.09 13.41 7.96
N ASN A 725 8.67 14.51 7.33
CA ASN A 725 7.64 15.42 7.84
C ASN A 725 6.73 15.86 6.70
N PHE A 726 5.43 15.84 6.94
CA PHE A 726 4.47 16.32 5.97
C PHE A 726 3.41 17.17 6.69
N LEU A 727 3.12 18.34 6.17
CA LEU A 727 2.11 19.24 6.70
C LEU A 727 1.11 19.59 5.63
N SER A 728 -0.19 19.35 5.89
CA SER A 728 -1.29 19.80 5.06
C SER A 728 -2.23 20.72 5.82
N MET A 729 -2.89 21.63 5.09
CA MET A 729 -3.88 22.56 5.63
C MET A 729 -5.06 22.65 4.68
N ARG A 730 -6.26 22.76 5.27
CA ARG A 730 -7.51 22.89 4.52
C ARG A 730 -8.45 23.89 5.21
N VAL A 731 -9.12 24.71 4.41
CA VAL A 731 -10.21 25.59 4.85
C VAL A 731 -11.42 25.33 3.97
N GLY A 732 -12.53 24.94 4.56
CA GLY A 732 -13.76 24.63 3.86
C GLY A 732 -14.97 25.41 4.35
N ALA A 733 -16.01 25.44 3.52
CA ALA A 733 -17.32 25.97 3.84
C ALA A 733 -18.43 25.07 3.27
N ARG A 734 -19.46 24.80 4.08
CA ARG A 734 -20.62 23.98 3.72
C ARG A 734 -21.76 24.84 3.19
N LEU A 735 -22.05 24.70 1.91
CA LEU A 735 -22.96 25.55 1.14
C LEU A 735 -24.18 24.73 0.66
N ASN A 736 -25.24 24.60 1.48
CA ASN A 736 -26.49 23.92 1.08
C ASN A 736 -26.26 22.51 0.46
N GLY A 737 -25.52 21.64 1.17
CA GLY A 737 -25.20 20.28 0.75
C GLY A 737 -23.93 20.13 -0.09
N ALA A 738 -23.31 21.26 -0.49
CA ALA A 738 -21.97 21.26 -1.08
C ALA A 738 -20.92 21.65 -0.03
N ASP A 739 -19.79 20.96 0.01
CA ASP A 739 -18.58 21.39 0.71
C ASP A 739 -17.58 21.92 -0.33
N VAL A 740 -17.11 23.15 -0.13
CA VAL A 740 -16.07 23.74 -0.97
C VAL A 740 -14.89 24.11 -0.11
N SER A 741 -13.72 23.52 -0.41
CA SER A 741 -12.52 23.74 0.36
C SER A 741 -11.31 24.13 -0.49
N LEU A 742 -10.48 25.02 0.07
CA LEU A 742 -9.13 25.30 -0.39
C LEU A 742 -8.16 24.46 0.44
N PHE A 743 -7.18 23.89 -0.21
CA PHE A 743 -6.16 23.10 0.48
C PHE A 743 -4.75 23.44 0.01
N VAL A 744 -3.79 23.17 0.88
CA VAL A 744 -2.36 23.18 0.57
C VAL A 744 -1.78 21.90 1.17
N ASP A 745 -1.30 21.02 0.32
CA ASP A 745 -0.54 19.85 0.70
C ASP A 745 0.96 20.14 0.62
N ASN A 746 1.74 19.50 1.50
CA ASN A 746 3.15 19.78 1.67
C ASN A 746 3.45 21.28 1.87
N VAL A 747 2.80 21.89 2.85
CA VAL A 747 2.91 23.34 3.16
C VAL A 747 4.35 23.79 3.40
N THR A 748 5.17 22.93 4.01
CA THR A 748 6.58 23.20 4.28
C THR A 748 7.47 23.00 3.06
N ASN A 749 6.87 22.51 1.97
CA ASN A 749 7.60 22.11 0.76
C ASN A 749 8.75 21.15 1.08
N SER A 750 8.47 20.15 1.94
CA SER A 750 9.45 19.12 2.31
C SER A 750 9.83 18.29 1.09
N ASP A 751 11.13 18.13 0.88
CA ASP A 751 11.77 17.25 -0.09
C ASP A 751 12.29 15.95 0.57
N ASP A 752 11.72 15.60 1.72
CA ASP A 752 12.10 14.40 2.48
C ASP A 752 12.01 13.16 1.59
N LYS A 753 13.09 12.39 1.57
CA LYS A 753 13.22 11.19 0.74
C LYS A 753 12.41 10.03 1.33
N LEU A 754 11.56 9.45 0.51
CA LEU A 754 10.76 8.27 0.85
C LEU A 754 11.51 6.99 0.52
N ALA A 755 12.23 6.99 -0.62
CA ALA A 755 13.09 5.90 -1.05
C ALA A 755 14.35 6.45 -1.70
N ARG A 756 15.46 5.69 -1.63
CA ARG A 756 16.73 5.99 -2.30
C ARG A 756 17.41 4.68 -2.68
N GLY A 757 17.83 4.59 -3.93
CA GLY A 757 18.50 3.42 -4.47
C GLY A 757 19.58 3.77 -5.49
N HIS A 758 20.33 2.75 -5.93
CA HIS A 758 21.28 2.81 -7.05
C HIS A 758 21.42 1.43 -7.70
N ASP A 759 22.09 1.35 -8.83
CA ASP A 759 22.18 0.11 -9.62
C ASP A 759 23.07 -0.98 -8.99
N GLY A 760 23.87 -0.64 -7.99
CA GLY A 760 24.73 -1.56 -7.24
C GLY A 760 25.80 -0.83 -6.46
N SER A 761 26.43 -1.50 -5.50
CA SER A 761 27.45 -0.89 -4.63
C SER A 761 28.57 -0.24 -5.42
N GLY A 762 28.81 1.05 -5.15
CA GLY A 762 29.78 1.89 -5.87
C GLY A 762 29.24 2.57 -7.13
N ALA A 763 27.95 2.39 -7.49
CA ALA A 763 27.32 3.18 -8.53
C ALA A 763 27.12 4.62 -8.05
N GLY A 764 27.65 5.60 -8.78
CA GLY A 764 27.63 7.01 -8.37
C GLY A 764 26.32 7.73 -8.66
N LEU A 765 25.35 7.09 -9.32
CA LEU A 765 24.04 7.66 -9.66
C LEU A 765 22.98 7.10 -8.73
N TYR A 766 22.26 8.01 -8.06
CA TYR A 766 21.18 7.65 -7.14
C TYR A 766 19.84 8.09 -7.68
N TYR A 767 18.84 7.23 -7.56
CA TYR A 767 17.45 7.57 -7.80
C TYR A 767 16.70 7.67 -6.49
N VAL A 768 15.79 8.63 -6.47
CA VAL A 768 15.09 9.04 -5.26
C VAL A 768 13.61 9.25 -5.56
N GLU A 769 12.79 8.81 -4.65
CA GLU A 769 11.40 9.22 -4.51
C GLU A 769 11.27 10.14 -3.29
N SER A 770 10.50 11.21 -3.42
CA SER A 770 10.21 12.15 -2.34
C SER A 770 8.73 12.52 -2.32
N TYR A 771 8.33 13.29 -1.33
CA TYR A 771 7.01 13.90 -1.37
C TYR A 771 6.86 14.79 -2.61
N ARG A 772 5.65 14.78 -3.18
CA ARG A 772 5.27 15.75 -4.21
C ARG A 772 5.48 17.17 -3.67
N PRO A 773 6.03 18.12 -4.46
CA PRO A 773 6.19 19.50 -4.06
C PRO A 773 4.87 20.13 -3.60
N MET A 774 4.97 21.24 -2.89
CA MET A 774 3.81 21.98 -2.39
C MET A 774 2.73 22.09 -3.46
N THR A 775 1.54 21.62 -3.13
CA THR A 775 0.38 21.56 -4.05
C THR A 775 -0.77 22.37 -3.46
N LEU A 776 -1.25 23.35 -4.20
CA LEU A 776 -2.40 24.19 -3.84
C LEU A 776 -3.60 23.79 -4.70
N GLY A 777 -4.78 23.63 -4.10
CA GLY A 777 -5.97 23.25 -4.86
C GLY A 777 -7.28 23.71 -4.24
N ILE A 778 -8.34 23.47 -4.99
CA ILE A 778 -9.73 23.65 -4.59
C ILE A 778 -10.48 22.34 -4.84
N THR A 779 -11.23 21.90 -3.85
CA THR A 779 -12.13 20.73 -3.95
C THR A 779 -13.57 21.21 -3.72
N ALA A 780 -14.50 20.65 -4.49
CA ALA A 780 -15.94 20.77 -4.25
C ALA A 780 -16.55 19.37 -4.17
N THR A 781 -17.24 19.07 -3.09
CA THR A 781 -18.04 17.86 -2.94
C THR A 781 -19.49 18.21 -2.74
N TYR A 782 -20.37 17.33 -3.19
CA TYR A 782 -21.82 17.46 -3.00
C TYR A 782 -22.41 16.11 -2.58
N ARG A 783 -23.21 16.13 -1.52
CA ARG A 783 -23.96 14.97 -1.03
C ARG A 783 -25.44 15.30 -0.87
N TYR A 784 -26.28 14.38 -1.37
CA TYR A 784 -27.73 14.47 -1.28
C TYR A 784 -28.31 13.11 -0.91
#